data_4234bea6e6c6a24e639226ea64b1ae1e
#
_entry.id   4234bea6e6c6a24e639226ea64b1ae1e
#
_cell.length_a   1.000
_cell.length_b   1.000
_cell.length_c   1.000
_cell.angle_alpha   90.00
_cell.angle_beta   90.00
_cell.angle_gamma   90.00
#
_symmetry.space_group_name_H-M   'P 1'
#
loop_
_entity.id
_entity.type
_entity.pdbx_description
1 polymer ?
#
loop_
_entity_poly.entity_id
_entity_poly.type
_entity_poly.pdbx_seq_one_letter_code
_entity_poly.pdbx_strand_id
1 'polypeptide(L)'
;MGAPALHAQSSGVTISVRDRVTKEPVGWAYVMLGSSLNGMTDSLGICTFDHLGSGTYTLKISHLNYNELYRTILVGGPGAKFSCMLVPVENVLNDIYVIAKESKGMTSSSNIGRDAIERIQPSSFADLLELLPGGYATDPALATHKSIALREVGRPSYNYNTSSLGTAFILDGRRINTDANMQWMLGATNPGYTGYMDHFVNSGVDMRSISTDEIDSVVVVRGIPSVRYGELTSGLVQIERKKGRNILDARFKADRNSKLYYVGKGFGNAERRTTLNMGFDCLDYNPDPRTSIYGYKRYTGSIRGSKDFLRGDRSLLLNMALDFVGSLDTDRQDAEINDGHTNRSKSNYNSTSLSTKLGYRNKRPKAFFSNAEMIASVSYEHDVMERERYMYSGNFFLLQTNKTEGEFDAMILPHEYTGWQKVDGKPFYASAQTLATFLLPFRKTSSKVTAGGEWNMAKNYGKGQVFEEERPPMGYGNYRVRPYVDVPATHNIGLFVENQTTVPVGKHHLRFQAGARSVSLLSLDKRYAMRGRCRIDPRINLQWEFPKTEIFGKILKASITGGLGWQSKMPTLDQLYPEMNYDDITEFAMLSPKNLARVHYRTFITDPTNYALQPARNAKWEVRADVEYAGISATVTWYCEDMRSGFRKQSGYHIFDYVRYSLPKGMNWSGYSAPIPLSDLDAEASKIIRSYGFLTNGSRTFKKGLEYTLMTPRYKAIATRFVVSGAWTYTKYENSVPFYEMSSRSTGSGKLFQLIGNYLHDDSYLRWLSNTNFNADTYLPFIGLGFSLSFQCFWTQSEKRDPFSSTPVSFVGIDGIERPYTKEALQEIPELNLLTREMPSSWFERKSTPFSMNVNLKATKKLFKEKIGISIFVNKLFDWHPDYKINNFTIRRYVNAYFGMEMNIRL
;
A
#
# COMPACT_ATOMS: atom_id res chain seq x y z
N MET A 1 -79.31 7.08 32.55
CA MET A 1 -78.08 7.62 33.18
C MET A 1 -76.83 6.96 32.53
N GLY A 2 -76.31 7.65 31.57
CA GLY A 2 -75.12 7.15 30.88
C GLY A 2 -73.86 7.54 31.68
N ALA A 3 -72.98 6.54 31.95
CA ALA A 3 -71.65 6.78 32.50
C ALA A 3 -70.74 7.32 31.39
N PRO A 4 -69.91 8.34 31.60
CA PRO A 4 -68.94 8.83 30.64
C PRO A 4 -67.79 7.88 30.53
N ALA A 5 -67.49 7.43 29.30
CA ALA A 5 -66.26 6.72 28.99
C ALA A 5 -65.02 7.60 29.22
N LEU A 6 -64.19 7.27 30.18
CA LEU A 6 -62.89 7.88 30.35
C LEU A 6 -62.01 7.56 29.09
N HIS A 7 -61.79 8.59 28.29
CA HIS A 7 -60.72 8.52 27.26
C HIS A 7 -59.36 8.55 27.97
N ALA A 8 -58.67 7.41 27.97
CA ALA A 8 -57.29 7.37 28.37
C ALA A 8 -56.46 8.26 27.41
N GLN A 9 -55.97 9.41 27.87
CA GLN A 9 -55.06 10.22 27.13
C GLN A 9 -53.78 9.44 26.89
N SER A 10 -53.47 9.16 25.62
CA SER A 10 -52.21 8.51 25.22
C SER A 10 -51.08 9.47 25.51
N SER A 11 -50.22 9.11 26.41
CA SER A 11 -48.99 9.85 26.77
C SER A 11 -47.87 9.47 25.81
N GLY A 12 -47.51 10.39 24.90
CA GLY A 12 -46.29 10.27 24.07
C GLY A 12 -45.07 10.78 24.81
N VAL A 13 -43.93 10.10 24.68
CA VAL A 13 -42.62 10.59 25.18
C VAL A 13 -41.73 10.91 24.00
N THR A 14 -41.21 12.15 23.99
CA THR A 14 -40.27 12.62 22.96
C THR A 14 -38.84 12.69 23.52
N ILE A 15 -37.91 11.98 22.88
CA ILE A 15 -36.49 12.01 23.25
C ILE A 15 -35.73 12.74 22.14
N SER A 16 -35.07 13.82 22.50
CA SER A 16 -34.19 14.59 21.61
C SER A 16 -32.74 14.25 21.92
N VAL A 17 -32.02 13.80 20.92
CA VAL A 17 -30.61 13.38 21.01
C VAL A 17 -29.76 14.38 20.23
N ARG A 18 -28.77 14.96 20.91
CA ARG A 18 -27.86 15.94 20.32
C ARG A 18 -26.41 15.55 20.61
N ASP A 19 -25.52 16.01 19.74
CA ASP A 19 -24.09 15.96 19.99
C ASP A 19 -23.71 16.90 21.15
N ARG A 20 -22.94 16.40 22.11
CA ARG A 20 -22.54 17.19 23.28
C ARG A 20 -21.64 18.36 22.93
N VAL A 21 -20.86 18.26 21.82
CA VAL A 21 -19.85 19.25 21.40
C VAL A 21 -20.43 20.24 20.43
N THR A 22 -20.94 19.76 19.29
CA THR A 22 -21.44 20.61 18.21
C THR A 22 -22.87 21.09 18.46
N LYS A 23 -23.59 20.51 19.45
CA LYS A 23 -25.02 20.72 19.72
C LYS A 23 -25.93 20.37 18.54
N GLU A 24 -25.39 19.82 17.48
CA GLU A 24 -26.16 19.35 16.33
C GLU A 24 -27.01 18.13 16.69
N PRO A 25 -28.16 17.94 16.05
CA PRO A 25 -28.99 16.76 16.26
C PRO A 25 -28.24 15.48 15.78
N VAL A 26 -28.32 14.42 16.58
CA VAL A 26 -27.79 13.10 16.23
C VAL A 26 -28.91 12.26 15.66
N GLY A 27 -28.95 12.19 14.33
CA GLY A 27 -29.88 11.30 13.63
C GLY A 27 -29.41 9.84 13.69
N TRP A 28 -30.38 8.88 13.62
CA TRP A 28 -30.10 7.44 13.58
C TRP A 28 -29.51 6.86 14.87
N ALA A 29 -29.62 7.55 15.98
CA ALA A 29 -29.31 6.98 17.27
C ALA A 29 -30.41 5.98 17.65
N TYR A 30 -29.98 4.76 18.03
CA TYR A 30 -30.89 3.75 18.56
C TYR A 30 -31.25 4.11 19.99
N VAL A 31 -32.55 4.23 20.25
CA VAL A 31 -33.12 4.60 21.54
C VAL A 31 -33.91 3.42 22.08
N MET A 32 -33.55 2.92 23.25
CA MET A 32 -34.28 1.86 23.95
C MET A 32 -34.80 2.37 25.28
N LEU A 33 -36.08 2.17 25.52
CA LEU A 33 -36.75 2.58 26.73
C LEU A 33 -37.29 1.35 27.49
N GLY A 34 -36.72 1.09 28.67
CA GLY A 34 -36.98 -0.16 29.39
C GLY A 34 -36.42 -1.36 28.65
N SER A 35 -37.09 -2.52 28.80
CA SER A 35 -36.65 -3.78 28.20
C SER A 35 -37.33 -4.13 26.85
N SER A 36 -38.39 -3.40 26.48
CA SER A 36 -39.27 -3.80 25.37
C SER A 36 -39.54 -2.73 24.31
N LEU A 37 -39.34 -1.45 24.61
CA LEU A 37 -39.61 -0.37 23.68
C LEU A 37 -38.31 0.14 23.06
N ASN A 38 -38.30 0.18 21.73
CA ASN A 38 -37.14 0.66 20.98
C ASN A 38 -37.57 1.53 19.80
N GLY A 39 -36.72 2.47 19.43
CA GLY A 39 -36.90 3.38 18.31
C GLY A 39 -35.56 3.92 17.82
N MET A 40 -35.62 4.72 16.77
CA MET A 40 -34.43 5.44 16.26
C MET A 40 -34.76 6.92 16.15
N THR A 41 -33.77 7.75 16.45
CA THR A 41 -33.92 9.19 16.23
C THR A 41 -33.99 9.50 14.72
N ASP A 42 -34.85 10.45 14.41
CA ASP A 42 -34.89 11.05 13.08
C ASP A 42 -33.67 11.95 12.83
N SER A 43 -33.68 12.68 11.74
CA SER A 43 -32.58 13.59 11.38
C SER A 43 -32.44 14.82 12.25
N LEU A 44 -33.50 15.14 12.93
CA LEU A 44 -33.51 16.23 13.93
C LEU A 44 -33.12 15.71 15.31
N GLY A 45 -32.67 14.43 15.37
CA GLY A 45 -32.29 13.78 16.60
C GLY A 45 -33.48 13.46 17.51
N ILE A 46 -34.69 13.32 16.96
CA ILE A 46 -35.92 13.11 17.73
C ILE A 46 -36.43 11.69 17.59
N CYS A 47 -36.73 11.04 18.71
CA CYS A 47 -37.42 9.74 18.77
C CYS A 47 -38.68 9.90 19.64
N THR A 48 -39.83 9.45 19.17
CA THR A 48 -41.10 9.47 19.90
C THR A 48 -41.59 8.08 20.20
N PHE A 49 -42.11 7.89 21.41
CA PHE A 49 -42.78 6.66 21.83
C PHE A 49 -44.23 7.02 22.21
N ASP A 50 -45.21 6.42 21.52
CA ASP A 50 -46.61 6.59 21.79
C ASP A 50 -47.10 5.54 22.77
N HIS A 51 -48.14 5.82 23.54
CA HIS A 51 -48.81 4.91 24.49
C HIS A 51 -47.89 4.38 25.64
N LEU A 52 -47.12 5.26 26.26
CA LEU A 52 -46.33 4.94 27.47
C LEU A 52 -47.15 5.18 28.72
N GLY A 53 -47.17 4.20 29.64
CA GLY A 53 -47.68 4.40 31.02
C GLY A 53 -46.74 5.30 31.86
N SER A 54 -47.30 5.99 32.85
CA SER A 54 -46.48 6.72 33.82
C SER A 54 -45.62 5.72 34.61
N GLY A 55 -44.31 6.04 34.77
CA GLY A 55 -43.39 5.15 35.46
C GLY A 55 -41.91 5.52 35.25
N THR A 56 -41.04 4.79 35.92
CA THR A 56 -39.59 4.96 35.78
C THR A 56 -39.03 4.02 34.75
N TYR A 57 -38.37 4.56 33.74
CA TYR A 57 -37.82 3.81 32.63
C TYR A 57 -36.29 4.00 32.54
N THR A 58 -35.56 2.94 32.22
CA THR A 58 -34.15 3.04 31.85
C THR A 58 -34.06 3.36 30.35
N LEU A 59 -33.51 4.52 30.03
CA LEU A 59 -33.23 4.97 28.69
C LEU A 59 -31.79 4.56 28.33
N LYS A 60 -31.67 3.81 27.23
CA LYS A 60 -30.36 3.52 26.60
C LYS A 60 -30.36 4.16 25.21
N ILE A 61 -29.33 4.94 24.89
CA ILE A 61 -29.11 5.50 23.55
C ILE A 61 -27.76 5.02 23.04
N SER A 62 -27.73 4.46 21.86
CA SER A 62 -26.50 4.00 21.18
C SER A 62 -26.46 4.47 19.73
N HIS A 63 -25.28 4.86 19.28
CA HIS A 63 -25.02 5.29 17.90
C HIS A 63 -23.60 4.89 17.51
N LEU A 64 -23.35 4.57 16.23
CA LEU A 64 -22.07 4.04 15.74
C LEU A 64 -20.85 4.94 16.07
N ASN A 65 -21.08 6.26 16.08
CA ASN A 65 -20.04 7.28 16.28
C ASN A 65 -20.11 7.94 17.65
N TYR A 66 -20.89 7.41 18.61
CA TYR A 66 -21.08 8.01 19.93
C TYR A 66 -20.98 6.96 21.04
N ASN A 67 -20.52 7.39 22.21
CA ASN A 67 -20.56 6.55 23.41
C ASN A 67 -22.02 6.28 23.80
N GLU A 68 -22.31 5.07 24.24
CA GLU A 68 -23.64 4.71 24.72
C GLU A 68 -24.01 5.55 25.96
N LEU A 69 -25.24 6.09 25.97
CA LEU A 69 -25.82 6.82 27.09
C LEU A 69 -26.83 5.96 27.82
N TYR A 70 -26.65 5.82 29.11
CA TYR A 70 -27.63 5.21 30.01
C TYR A 70 -28.15 6.28 30.97
N ARG A 71 -29.47 6.40 31.03
CA ARG A 71 -30.13 7.37 31.92
C ARG A 71 -31.46 6.80 32.40
N THR A 72 -31.75 6.96 33.71
CA THR A 72 -33.09 6.69 34.24
C THR A 72 -33.96 7.93 34.05
N ILE A 73 -35.13 7.79 33.48
CA ILE A 73 -36.10 8.87 33.25
C ILE A 73 -37.42 8.52 33.94
N LEU A 74 -38.09 9.53 34.52
CA LEU A 74 -39.41 9.41 35.11
C LEU A 74 -40.43 10.02 34.14
N VAL A 75 -41.35 9.20 33.65
CA VAL A 75 -42.45 9.61 32.78
C VAL A 75 -43.64 9.88 33.66
N GLY A 76 -43.95 11.13 33.90
CA GLY A 76 -44.97 11.57 34.85
C GLY A 76 -46.30 12.08 34.24
N GLY A 77 -46.43 12.14 32.90
CA GLY A 77 -47.62 12.67 32.24
C GLY A 77 -47.50 12.74 30.71
N PRO A 78 -48.61 13.10 30.01
CA PRO A 78 -48.62 13.18 28.55
C PRO A 78 -47.69 14.27 27.98
N GLY A 79 -46.92 13.94 26.94
CA GLY A 79 -46.03 14.87 26.25
C GLY A 79 -44.69 15.14 26.92
N ALA A 80 -44.20 14.23 27.77
CA ALA A 80 -42.87 14.36 28.39
C ALA A 80 -41.74 14.45 27.35
N LYS A 81 -40.88 15.45 27.47
CA LYS A 81 -39.72 15.69 26.57
C LYS A 81 -38.41 15.51 27.32
N PHE A 82 -37.53 14.68 26.81
CA PHE A 82 -36.18 14.47 27.38
C PHE A 82 -35.13 14.88 26.37
N SER A 83 -34.16 15.72 26.80
CA SER A 83 -33.00 16.05 26.01
C SER A 83 -31.79 15.23 26.47
N CYS A 84 -31.12 14.54 25.53
CA CYS A 84 -29.97 13.69 25.75
C CYS A 84 -28.81 14.16 24.90
N MET A 85 -27.66 14.29 25.50
CA MET A 85 -26.40 14.65 24.84
C MET A 85 -25.52 13.41 24.69
N LEU A 86 -25.27 12.97 23.46
CA LEU A 86 -24.32 11.92 23.19
C LEU A 86 -22.91 12.48 23.06
N VAL A 87 -21.96 11.81 23.64
CA VAL A 87 -20.54 12.12 23.49
C VAL A 87 -20.02 11.34 22.27
N PRO A 88 -19.53 12.02 21.21
CA PRO A 88 -18.91 11.32 20.08
C PRO A 88 -17.83 10.36 20.56
N VAL A 89 -17.74 9.18 19.93
CA VAL A 89 -16.66 8.21 20.23
C VAL A 89 -15.30 8.83 19.94
N GLU A 90 -15.25 9.77 18.98
CA GLU A 90 -14.04 10.49 18.58
C GLU A 90 -13.78 11.78 19.41
N ASN A 91 -14.73 12.20 20.23
CA ASN A 91 -14.64 13.41 21.02
C ASN A 91 -14.78 13.13 22.52
N VAL A 92 -13.80 12.43 23.10
CA VAL A 92 -13.40 12.77 24.45
C VAL A 92 -12.61 14.08 24.33
N LEU A 93 -13.31 15.19 24.23
CA LEU A 93 -12.75 16.54 24.25
C LEU A 93 -11.95 16.71 25.53
N ASN A 94 -10.67 16.67 25.39
CA ASN A 94 -9.52 16.96 26.26
C ASN A 94 -8.48 15.83 26.33
N ASP A 95 -8.69 14.69 25.72
CA ASP A 95 -7.64 13.68 25.63
C ASP A 95 -6.95 13.74 24.27
N ILE A 96 -5.88 14.51 24.21
CA ILE A 96 -4.99 14.55 23.05
C ILE A 96 -4.29 13.20 22.94
N TYR A 97 -4.58 12.41 21.89
CA TYR A 97 -3.95 11.13 21.64
C TYR A 97 -2.68 11.31 20.79
N VAL A 98 -1.58 10.78 21.26
CA VAL A 98 -0.24 10.85 20.58
C VAL A 98 0.01 9.68 19.67
N ILE A 99 -0.83 8.66 19.74
CA ILE A 99 -0.70 7.43 18.98
C ILE A 99 -2.01 7.11 18.24
N ALA A 100 -1.94 6.14 17.33
CA ALA A 100 -3.13 5.57 16.73
C ALA A 100 -4.00 4.89 17.79
N LYS A 101 -5.31 5.14 17.73
CA LYS A 101 -6.29 4.46 18.58
C LYS A 101 -6.75 3.18 17.90
N GLU A 102 -6.55 2.04 18.56
CA GLU A 102 -7.11 0.79 18.06
C GLU A 102 -8.65 0.82 18.10
N SER A 103 -9.24 0.47 16.98
CA SER A 103 -10.70 0.42 16.84
C SER A 103 -11.25 -0.76 17.63
N LYS A 104 -12.31 -0.53 18.41
CA LYS A 104 -13.10 -1.58 19.05
C LYS A 104 -14.18 -2.19 18.12
N GLY A 105 -14.07 -1.92 16.82
CA GLY A 105 -14.93 -2.44 15.78
C GLY A 105 -14.71 -3.93 15.48
N MET A 106 -15.32 -4.43 14.41
CA MET A 106 -15.32 -5.84 14.05
C MET A 106 -14.06 -6.32 13.31
N THR A 107 -13.08 -5.46 13.05
CA THR A 107 -11.80 -5.77 12.41
C THR A 107 -10.67 -5.03 13.08
N SER A 108 -9.45 -5.57 13.04
CA SER A 108 -8.27 -4.90 13.57
C SER A 108 -7.92 -3.71 12.70
N SER A 109 -8.08 -2.53 13.26
CA SER A 109 -7.76 -1.26 12.59
C SER A 109 -7.31 -0.21 13.58
N SER A 110 -6.39 0.65 13.12
CA SER A 110 -5.88 1.79 13.85
C SER A 110 -6.46 3.08 13.26
N ASN A 111 -7.00 3.92 14.11
CA ASN A 111 -7.46 5.28 13.75
C ASN A 111 -6.42 6.31 14.21
N ILE A 112 -5.85 7.04 13.26
CA ILE A 112 -4.87 8.09 13.46
C ILE A 112 -5.61 9.42 13.26
N GLY A 113 -5.93 10.12 14.34
CA GLY A 113 -6.58 11.43 14.29
C GLY A 113 -5.58 12.57 14.06
N ARG A 114 -6.11 13.75 13.77
CA ARG A 114 -5.31 14.97 13.49
C ARG A 114 -4.31 15.29 14.59
N ASP A 115 -4.68 15.15 15.86
CA ASP A 115 -3.78 15.43 16.98
C ASP A 115 -2.54 14.53 17.00
N ALA A 116 -2.68 13.24 16.64
CA ALA A 116 -1.57 12.31 16.52
C ALA A 116 -0.67 12.69 15.34
N ILE A 117 -1.26 13.05 14.19
CA ILE A 117 -0.52 13.50 12.99
C ILE A 117 0.31 14.74 13.31
N GLU A 118 -0.27 15.76 13.93
CA GLU A 118 0.44 17.00 14.26
C GLU A 118 1.61 16.78 15.23
N ARG A 119 1.49 15.79 16.10
CA ARG A 119 2.55 15.51 17.08
C ARG A 119 3.76 14.79 16.50
N ILE A 120 3.60 13.94 15.51
CA ILE A 120 4.76 13.31 14.89
C ILE A 120 5.44 14.19 13.85
N GLN A 121 4.79 15.29 13.45
CA GLN A 121 5.35 16.26 12.51
C GLN A 121 5.81 15.62 11.19
N PRO A 122 4.93 14.90 10.47
CA PRO A 122 5.32 14.11 9.34
C PRO A 122 5.74 14.97 8.15
N SER A 123 6.69 14.50 7.35
CA SER A 123 7.06 15.05 6.04
C SER A 123 6.29 14.38 4.91
N SER A 124 5.90 13.11 5.12
CA SER A 124 5.12 12.31 4.19
C SER A 124 4.17 11.36 4.90
N PHE A 125 3.27 10.71 4.15
CA PHE A 125 2.35 9.72 4.70
C PHE A 125 3.10 8.53 5.33
N ALA A 126 4.29 8.17 4.83
CA ALA A 126 5.07 7.07 5.36
C ALA A 126 5.39 7.22 6.85
N ASP A 127 5.58 8.46 7.32
CA ASP A 127 5.91 8.76 8.72
C ASP A 127 4.74 8.41 9.67
N LEU A 128 3.49 8.35 9.16
CA LEU A 128 2.33 7.98 9.97
C LEU A 128 2.34 6.52 10.42
N LEU A 129 3.12 5.66 9.74
CA LEU A 129 3.20 4.24 10.06
C LEU A 129 3.90 3.98 11.41
N GLU A 130 4.67 4.94 11.92
CA GLU A 130 5.27 4.86 13.26
C GLU A 130 4.22 4.74 14.38
N LEU A 131 3.00 5.24 14.12
CA LEU A 131 1.90 5.24 15.09
C LEU A 131 1.16 3.90 15.19
N LEU A 132 1.41 2.98 14.25
CA LEU A 132 0.77 1.66 14.25
C LEU A 132 1.44 0.74 15.28
N PRO A 133 0.74 -0.28 15.82
CA PRO A 133 1.38 -1.30 16.64
C PRO A 133 2.55 -1.96 15.90
N GLY A 134 3.73 -1.98 16.55
CA GLY A 134 4.97 -2.44 15.92
C GLY A 134 5.63 -1.44 14.94
N GLY A 135 5.02 -0.29 14.69
CA GLY A 135 5.64 0.82 13.96
C GLY A 135 6.75 1.48 14.79
N TYR A 136 7.67 2.16 14.13
CA TYR A 136 8.74 2.92 14.78
C TYR A 136 9.16 4.11 13.93
N ALA A 137 9.68 5.15 14.59
CA ALA A 137 10.17 6.34 13.92
C ALA A 137 11.40 6.02 13.07
N THR A 138 11.35 6.45 11.83
CA THR A 138 12.48 6.42 10.90
C THR A 138 12.78 7.84 10.44
N ASP A 139 14.02 8.13 10.11
CA ASP A 139 14.36 9.40 9.49
C ASP A 139 13.66 9.50 8.14
N PRO A 140 13.10 10.66 7.75
CA PRO A 140 12.48 10.82 6.45
C PRO A 140 13.47 10.52 5.33
N ALA A 141 13.26 9.41 4.63
CA ALA A 141 14.05 9.00 3.48
C ALA A 141 13.20 9.18 2.21
N LEU A 142 13.13 10.43 1.72
CA LEU A 142 12.33 10.80 0.56
C LEU A 142 13.09 10.62 -0.77
N ALA A 143 14.33 10.15 -0.69
CA ALA A 143 15.16 9.84 -1.85
C ALA A 143 14.66 8.62 -2.66
N THR A 144 13.95 7.69 -2.03
CA THR A 144 13.48 6.45 -2.66
C THR A 144 11.99 6.28 -2.52
N HIS A 145 11.38 5.60 -3.47
CA HIS A 145 9.97 5.19 -3.42
C HIS A 145 9.64 4.50 -2.09
N LYS A 146 8.52 4.87 -1.49
CA LYS A 146 8.04 4.34 -0.21
C LYS A 146 6.72 3.61 -0.39
N SER A 147 6.79 2.30 -0.56
CA SER A 147 5.61 1.45 -0.55
C SER A 147 5.29 0.94 0.86
N ILE A 148 4.00 0.76 1.14
CA ILE A 148 3.53 0.32 2.46
C ILE A 148 3.87 -1.16 2.72
N ALA A 149 4.20 -1.48 3.98
CA ALA A 149 4.32 -2.83 4.49
C ALA A 149 3.46 -2.96 5.75
N LEU A 150 2.45 -3.84 5.72
CA LEU A 150 1.56 -4.10 6.86
C LEU A 150 1.79 -5.51 7.37
N ARG A 151 2.06 -5.63 8.70
CA ARG A 151 2.32 -6.94 9.33
C ARG A 151 3.42 -7.74 8.62
N GLU A 152 4.49 -7.06 8.17
CA GLU A 152 5.52 -7.63 7.32
C GLU A 152 6.89 -7.11 7.70
N VAL A 153 7.87 -8.00 7.77
CA VAL A 153 9.26 -7.66 8.11
C VAL A 153 10.11 -7.63 6.85
N GLY A 154 10.32 -6.44 6.29
CA GLY A 154 11.18 -6.17 5.14
C GLY A 154 11.01 -7.16 3.96
N ARG A 155 11.02 -6.70 2.75
CA ARG A 155 10.93 -7.58 1.57
C ARG A 155 12.32 -7.88 1.04
N PRO A 156 12.66 -9.16 0.76
CA PRO A 156 13.99 -9.52 0.27
C PRO A 156 14.21 -9.11 -1.19
N SER A 157 13.16 -8.99 -2.00
CA SER A 157 13.23 -8.60 -3.40
C SER A 157 11.86 -8.09 -3.92
N TYR A 158 11.86 -7.53 -5.14
CA TYR A 158 10.65 -7.10 -5.84
C TYR A 158 9.67 -8.25 -6.17
N ASN A 159 10.12 -9.51 -6.20
CA ASN A 159 9.27 -10.68 -6.37
C ASN A 159 8.22 -10.85 -5.25
N TYR A 160 8.31 -10.07 -4.18
CA TYR A 160 7.40 -10.10 -3.04
C TYR A 160 6.60 -8.79 -2.88
N ASN A 161 6.54 -7.95 -3.92
CA ASN A 161 5.81 -6.68 -3.87
C ASN A 161 4.28 -6.82 -3.88
N THR A 162 3.73 -8.02 -4.13
CA THR A 162 2.28 -8.24 -4.23
C THR A 162 1.54 -7.77 -2.97
N SER A 163 2.15 -7.82 -1.79
CA SER A 163 1.51 -7.34 -0.56
C SER A 163 1.38 -5.82 -0.51
N SER A 164 2.34 -5.04 -1.00
CA SER A 164 2.19 -3.58 -1.07
C SER A 164 1.31 -3.14 -2.24
N LEU A 165 1.42 -3.77 -3.41
CA LEU A 165 0.51 -3.59 -4.53
C LEU A 165 -0.94 -3.88 -4.12
N GLY A 166 -1.14 -4.88 -3.25
CA GLY A 166 -2.41 -5.28 -2.69
C GLY A 166 -2.83 -4.52 -1.43
N THR A 167 -2.25 -3.36 -1.12
CA THR A 167 -2.76 -2.45 -0.10
C THR A 167 -3.55 -1.32 -0.76
N ALA A 168 -4.85 -1.27 -0.50
CA ALA A 168 -5.72 -0.27 -1.12
C ALA A 168 -5.66 1.07 -0.36
N PHE A 169 -5.46 2.18 -1.07
CA PHE A 169 -5.55 3.54 -0.55
C PHE A 169 -6.82 4.21 -1.05
N ILE A 170 -7.62 4.72 -0.10
CA ILE A 170 -8.89 5.40 -0.36
C ILE A 170 -8.80 6.82 0.20
N LEU A 171 -8.86 7.83 -0.66
CA LEU A 171 -8.81 9.24 -0.31
C LEU A 171 -10.20 9.87 -0.49
N ASP A 172 -10.86 10.31 0.59
CA ASP A 172 -12.23 10.84 0.61
C ASP A 172 -13.25 9.95 -0.13
N GLY A 173 -13.02 8.63 -0.13
CA GLY A 173 -13.83 7.63 -0.82
C GLY A 173 -13.31 7.21 -2.20
N ARG A 174 -12.44 7.97 -2.86
CA ARG A 174 -11.79 7.63 -4.13
C ARG A 174 -10.61 6.69 -3.91
N ARG A 175 -10.51 5.64 -4.73
CA ARG A 175 -9.32 4.78 -4.78
C ARG A 175 -8.16 5.50 -5.48
N ILE A 176 -6.96 5.43 -4.90
CA ILE A 176 -5.70 5.73 -5.60
C ILE A 176 -5.29 4.44 -6.32
N ASN A 177 -5.21 4.49 -7.65
CA ASN A 177 -4.91 3.33 -8.48
C ASN A 177 -3.53 3.49 -9.14
N THR A 178 -2.78 2.39 -9.27
CA THR A 178 -1.44 2.32 -9.88
C THR A 178 -1.34 1.21 -10.94
N ASP A 179 -2.46 0.61 -11.35
CA ASP A 179 -2.48 -0.57 -12.22
C ASP A 179 -2.05 -0.29 -13.68
N ALA A 180 -2.05 0.99 -14.10
CA ALA A 180 -1.53 1.42 -15.41
C ALA A 180 -0.10 1.97 -15.36
N ASN A 181 0.57 1.91 -14.21
CA ASN A 181 1.97 2.29 -14.12
C ASN A 181 2.83 1.22 -14.81
N MET A 182 3.49 1.63 -15.90
CA MET A 182 4.36 0.79 -16.74
C MET A 182 5.75 1.42 -16.91
N GLN A 183 5.98 2.57 -16.28
CA GLN A 183 7.20 3.36 -16.46
C GLN A 183 8.36 2.67 -15.74
N TRP A 184 9.29 2.16 -16.50
CA TRP A 184 10.58 1.66 -16.04
C TRP A 184 11.68 2.12 -16.98
N MET A 185 12.91 2.25 -16.47
CA MET A 185 14.04 2.74 -17.24
C MET A 185 14.93 1.57 -17.66
N LEU A 186 15.21 1.48 -18.97
CA LEU A 186 16.12 0.47 -19.50
C LEU A 186 17.48 0.50 -18.81
N GLY A 187 18.00 -0.68 -18.45
CA GLY A 187 19.31 -0.81 -17.83
C GLY A 187 19.39 -0.41 -16.37
N ALA A 188 18.28 -0.16 -15.77
CA ALA A 188 18.17 0.01 -14.33
C ALA A 188 18.07 -1.37 -13.67
N THR A 189 19.16 -2.10 -13.61
CA THR A 189 19.18 -3.48 -13.07
C THR A 189 19.45 -3.54 -11.58
N ASN A 190 19.89 -2.45 -10.95
CA ASN A 190 20.29 -2.45 -9.55
C ASN A 190 19.81 -1.19 -8.84
N PRO A 191 18.85 -1.31 -7.90
CA PRO A 191 18.34 -0.18 -7.12
C PRO A 191 19.40 0.59 -6.32
N GLY A 192 20.59 0.04 -6.16
CA GLY A 192 21.67 0.69 -5.42
C GLY A 192 22.64 1.52 -6.28
N TYR A 193 22.54 1.46 -7.61
CA TYR A 193 23.55 2.06 -8.49
C TYR A 193 23.10 3.28 -9.29
N THR A 194 21.81 3.37 -9.61
CA THR A 194 21.16 4.52 -10.25
C THR A 194 19.92 4.94 -9.49
N GLY A 195 19.81 4.49 -8.41
CA GLY A 195 19.15 4.47 -7.15
C GLY A 195 17.71 4.93 -7.12
N TYR A 196 17.31 5.97 -7.74
CA TYR A 196 16.12 6.67 -7.28
C TYR A 196 14.93 6.60 -8.25
N MET A 197 15.18 6.21 -9.48
CA MET A 197 14.18 6.22 -10.54
C MET A 197 13.73 4.85 -11.02
N ASP A 198 14.22 3.79 -10.36
CA ASP A 198 14.08 2.42 -10.82
C ASP A 198 12.88 1.68 -10.21
N HIS A 199 12.11 1.03 -11.08
CA HIS A 199 11.21 -0.08 -10.75
C HIS A 199 10.15 0.16 -9.69
N PHE A 200 9.33 1.19 -9.87
CA PHE A 200 8.13 1.40 -9.07
C PHE A 200 6.92 0.65 -9.64
N VAL A 201 7.07 0.06 -10.82
CA VAL A 201 6.06 -0.78 -11.45
C VAL A 201 5.70 -1.93 -10.52
N ASN A 202 4.41 -2.14 -10.31
CA ASN A 202 3.86 -3.19 -9.42
C ASN A 202 4.23 -3.07 -7.93
N SER A 203 4.71 -1.91 -7.47
CA SER A 203 5.06 -1.69 -6.06
C SER A 203 3.94 -1.06 -5.21
N GLY A 204 2.82 -0.68 -5.83
CA GLY A 204 1.71 0.00 -5.17
C GLY A 204 1.91 1.52 -5.07
N VAL A 205 1.20 2.15 -4.13
CA VAL A 205 1.16 3.61 -3.98
C VAL A 205 2.47 4.12 -3.37
N ASP A 206 3.06 5.14 -3.99
CA ASP A 206 4.18 5.88 -3.40
C ASP A 206 3.67 6.84 -2.31
N MET A 207 3.95 6.50 -1.07
CA MET A 207 3.53 7.29 0.09
C MET A 207 4.20 8.67 0.19
N ARG A 208 5.29 8.93 -0.56
CA ARG A 208 5.92 10.26 -0.64
C ARG A 208 4.98 11.29 -1.30
N SER A 209 4.14 10.84 -2.24
CA SER A 209 3.21 11.69 -3.00
C SER A 209 2.00 12.19 -2.18
N ILE A 210 1.75 11.62 -0.98
CA ILE A 210 0.60 11.94 -0.15
C ILE A 210 1.01 12.97 0.90
N SER A 211 0.50 14.21 0.76
CA SER A 211 0.63 15.26 1.78
C SER A 211 -0.21 14.94 3.02
N THR A 212 0.33 15.21 4.21
CA THR A 212 -0.34 14.97 5.50
C THR A 212 -1.06 16.18 6.06
N ASP A 213 -0.91 17.35 5.46
CA ASP A 213 -1.36 18.63 6.00
C ASP A 213 -2.88 18.81 5.98
N GLU A 214 -3.52 18.32 4.92
CA GLU A 214 -4.97 18.34 4.79
C GLU A 214 -5.68 17.16 5.45
N ILE A 215 -4.95 16.15 5.92
CA ILE A 215 -5.52 14.96 6.53
C ILE A 215 -6.13 15.30 7.89
N ASP A 216 -7.39 14.91 8.10
CA ASP A 216 -8.10 14.97 9.38
C ASP A 216 -7.97 13.67 10.14
N SER A 217 -8.15 12.55 9.45
CA SER A 217 -7.97 11.22 10.02
C SER A 217 -7.53 10.18 9.00
N VAL A 218 -6.84 9.16 9.49
CA VAL A 218 -6.46 7.96 8.72
C VAL A 218 -6.93 6.72 9.45
N VAL A 219 -7.61 5.82 8.77
CA VAL A 219 -7.94 4.49 9.27
C VAL A 219 -7.13 3.45 8.51
N VAL A 220 -6.25 2.74 9.21
CA VAL A 220 -5.47 1.64 8.64
C VAL A 220 -6.07 0.32 9.10
N VAL A 221 -6.76 -0.38 8.19
CA VAL A 221 -7.34 -1.71 8.43
C VAL A 221 -6.30 -2.76 8.06
N ARG A 222 -5.79 -3.47 9.06
CA ARG A 222 -4.81 -4.55 8.90
C ARG A 222 -5.48 -5.93 8.85
N GLY A 223 -6.65 -6.06 9.48
CA GLY A 223 -7.43 -7.28 9.54
C GLY A 223 -8.27 -7.53 8.28
N ILE A 224 -9.52 -7.94 8.48
CA ILE A 224 -10.44 -8.33 7.41
C ILE A 224 -11.45 -7.20 7.19
N PRO A 225 -11.24 -6.33 6.16
CA PRO A 225 -12.12 -5.20 5.89
C PRO A 225 -13.47 -5.64 5.31
N SER A 226 -14.46 -4.73 5.32
CA SER A 226 -15.73 -4.90 4.63
C SER A 226 -15.54 -5.32 3.17
N VAL A 227 -16.44 -6.17 2.66
CA VAL A 227 -16.47 -6.62 1.25
C VAL A 227 -16.72 -5.49 0.26
N ARG A 228 -17.17 -4.32 0.72
CA ARG A 228 -17.23 -3.09 -0.08
C ARG A 228 -15.89 -2.79 -0.77
N TYR A 229 -14.76 -3.10 -0.10
CA TYR A 229 -13.43 -2.84 -0.60
C TYR A 229 -12.80 -4.09 -1.20
N GLY A 230 -12.43 -4.01 -2.49
CA GLY A 230 -11.76 -5.06 -3.25
C GLY A 230 -10.38 -4.64 -3.72
N GLU A 231 -9.78 -5.44 -4.60
CA GLU A 231 -8.45 -5.19 -5.17
C GLU A 231 -7.39 -5.00 -4.09
N LEU A 232 -7.40 -5.87 -3.11
CA LEU A 232 -6.47 -5.84 -1.97
C LEU A 232 -6.15 -7.25 -1.48
N THR A 233 -4.90 -7.47 -1.03
CA THR A 233 -4.44 -8.70 -0.39
C THR A 233 -3.89 -8.44 1.01
N SER A 234 -3.42 -7.23 1.31
CA SER A 234 -2.75 -6.91 2.58
C SER A 234 -3.58 -6.07 3.53
N GLY A 235 -4.10 -4.93 3.08
CA GLY A 235 -4.84 -4.04 3.95
C GLY A 235 -5.52 -2.91 3.22
N LEU A 236 -6.12 -2.02 4.02
CA LEU A 236 -6.87 -0.87 3.53
C LEU A 236 -6.45 0.37 4.32
N VAL A 237 -6.10 1.42 3.61
CA VAL A 237 -5.80 2.75 4.16
C VAL A 237 -6.90 3.70 3.70
N GLN A 238 -7.67 4.24 4.65
CA GLN A 238 -8.70 5.22 4.39
C GLN A 238 -8.24 6.57 4.92
N ILE A 239 -8.23 7.58 4.06
CA ILE A 239 -7.78 8.94 4.37
C ILE A 239 -8.97 9.87 4.20
N GLU A 240 -9.35 10.53 5.28
CA GLU A 240 -10.34 11.60 5.27
C GLU A 240 -9.65 12.94 5.49
N ARG A 241 -10.03 13.95 4.68
CA ARG A 241 -9.44 15.29 4.76
C ARG A 241 -10.37 16.28 5.48
N LYS A 242 -9.79 17.36 6.01
CA LYS A 242 -10.48 18.44 6.71
C LYS A 242 -11.64 18.99 5.89
N LYS A 243 -12.79 19.26 6.53
CA LYS A 243 -14.03 19.76 5.89
C LYS A 243 -14.57 20.97 6.63
N GLY A 244 -14.92 22.03 5.92
CA GLY A 244 -15.83 23.11 6.36
C GLY A 244 -15.41 24.00 7.51
N ARG A 245 -14.14 24.05 7.88
CA ARG A 245 -13.65 24.94 8.94
C ARG A 245 -13.32 26.33 8.36
N ASN A 246 -13.90 27.42 8.92
CA ASN A 246 -13.52 28.79 8.55
C ASN A 246 -12.19 29.21 9.19
N ILE A 247 -11.14 28.41 8.95
CA ILE A 247 -9.84 28.58 9.56
C ILE A 247 -8.80 28.66 8.43
N LEU A 248 -7.89 29.61 8.55
CA LEU A 248 -6.66 29.65 7.78
C LEU A 248 -5.61 28.84 8.53
N ASP A 249 -5.18 27.74 7.93
CA ASP A 249 -4.10 26.91 8.43
C ASP A 249 -2.83 27.18 7.62
N ALA A 250 -1.70 27.46 8.28
CA ALA A 250 -0.39 27.49 7.65
C ALA A 250 0.59 26.66 8.47
N ARG A 251 1.48 25.94 7.79
CA ARG A 251 2.53 25.14 8.41
C ARG A 251 3.85 25.37 7.71
N PHE A 252 4.88 25.60 8.52
CA PHE A 252 6.27 25.61 8.10
C PHE A 252 7.02 24.57 8.91
N LYS A 253 7.73 23.65 8.26
CA LYS A 253 8.62 22.67 8.90
C LYS A 253 10.00 22.77 8.26
N ALA A 254 11.04 22.74 9.09
CA ALA A 254 12.40 22.58 8.65
C ALA A 254 13.11 21.52 9.50
N ASP A 255 13.75 20.57 8.85
CA ASP A 255 14.60 19.57 9.47
C ASP A 255 15.94 19.46 8.72
N ARG A 256 16.78 18.52 9.13
CA ARG A 256 18.13 18.35 8.56
C ARG A 256 18.15 18.25 7.03
N ASN A 257 17.13 17.62 6.46
CA ASN A 257 17.12 17.21 5.06
C ASN A 257 15.95 17.83 4.27
N SER A 258 14.91 18.37 4.95
CA SER A 258 13.72 18.83 4.25
C SER A 258 13.17 20.16 4.76
N LYS A 259 12.49 20.86 3.85
CA LYS A 259 11.68 22.06 4.13
C LYS A 259 10.29 21.83 3.58
N LEU A 260 9.27 22.06 4.42
CA LEU A 260 7.87 21.89 4.03
C LEU A 260 7.10 23.18 4.32
N TYR A 261 6.30 23.59 3.35
CA TYR A 261 5.43 24.77 3.41
C TYR A 261 4.02 24.34 3.06
N TYR A 262 3.07 24.68 3.89
CA TYR A 262 1.65 24.43 3.63
C TYR A 262 0.82 25.68 3.95
N VAL A 263 -0.20 25.91 3.14
CA VAL A 263 -1.25 26.90 3.40
C VAL A 263 -2.59 26.32 2.96
N GLY A 264 -3.61 26.44 3.81
CA GLY A 264 -4.96 25.99 3.52
C GLY A 264 -6.02 26.89 4.13
N LYS A 265 -7.15 27.05 3.43
CA LYS A 265 -8.31 27.81 3.89
C LYS A 265 -9.58 27.01 3.69
N GLY A 266 -10.37 26.91 4.75
CA GLY A 266 -11.74 26.42 4.68
C GLY A 266 -12.73 27.58 4.72
N PHE A 267 -13.84 27.43 3.99
CA PHE A 267 -15.00 28.30 3.99
C PHE A 267 -16.24 27.45 4.25
N GLY A 268 -17.09 27.88 5.15
CA GLY A 268 -18.34 27.19 5.48
C GLY A 268 -19.49 28.17 5.61
N ASN A 269 -20.64 27.86 5.01
CA ASN A 269 -21.89 28.56 5.23
C ASN A 269 -22.91 27.54 5.78
N ALA A 270 -23.21 27.66 7.07
CA ALA A 270 -24.11 26.74 7.76
C ALA A 270 -25.55 26.81 7.23
N GLU A 271 -26.04 28.02 6.88
CA GLU A 271 -27.41 28.21 6.36
C GLU A 271 -27.57 27.55 4.99
N ARG A 272 -26.60 27.74 4.10
CA ARG A 272 -26.58 27.16 2.76
C ARG A 272 -26.07 25.72 2.76
N ARG A 273 -25.60 25.19 3.90
CA ARG A 273 -25.02 23.86 4.06
C ARG A 273 -23.96 23.55 2.99
N THR A 274 -23.11 24.55 2.75
CA THR A 274 -22.07 24.47 1.72
C THR A 274 -20.72 24.67 2.37
N THR A 275 -19.73 23.89 1.97
CA THR A 275 -18.34 24.07 2.38
C THR A 275 -17.42 24.07 1.16
N LEU A 276 -16.35 24.85 1.25
CA LEU A 276 -15.27 24.88 0.27
C LEU A 276 -13.95 24.84 1.05
N ASN A 277 -13.03 23.99 0.63
CA ASN A 277 -11.69 23.90 1.20
C ASN A 277 -10.68 23.97 0.08
N MET A 278 -9.61 24.73 0.29
CA MET A 278 -8.49 24.85 -0.63
C MET A 278 -7.20 24.66 0.17
N GLY A 279 -6.24 23.99 -0.41
CA GLY A 279 -4.93 23.77 0.21
C GLY A 279 -3.83 23.64 -0.82
N PHE A 280 -2.65 24.08 -0.44
CA PHE A 280 -1.42 23.94 -1.22
C PHE A 280 -0.26 23.57 -0.30
N ASP A 281 0.57 22.62 -0.70
CA ASP A 281 1.76 22.15 0.00
C ASP A 281 2.95 22.12 -0.97
N CYS A 282 4.11 22.45 -0.45
CA CYS A 282 5.39 22.36 -1.14
C CYS A 282 6.42 21.74 -0.18
N LEU A 283 7.05 20.65 -0.62
CA LEU A 283 8.13 19.97 0.08
C LEU A 283 9.39 19.99 -0.78
N ASP A 284 10.50 20.41 -0.20
CA ASP A 284 11.85 20.36 -0.80
C ASP A 284 12.75 19.49 0.09
N TYR A 285 13.29 18.41 -0.48
CA TYR A 285 14.12 17.44 0.22
C TYR A 285 15.45 17.25 -0.49
N ASN A 286 16.52 17.28 0.29
CA ASN A 286 17.88 16.97 -0.13
C ASN A 286 18.56 16.10 0.96
N PRO A 287 18.97 14.86 0.66
CA PRO A 287 19.59 13.97 1.64
C PRO A 287 20.92 14.47 2.16
N ASP A 288 21.65 15.28 1.36
CA ASP A 288 22.86 15.98 1.79
C ASP A 288 22.80 17.46 1.36
N PRO A 289 22.44 18.37 2.27
CA PRO A 289 22.33 19.80 1.95
C PRO A 289 23.62 20.45 1.46
N ARG A 290 24.78 19.81 1.65
CA ARG A 290 26.08 20.30 1.20
C ARG A 290 26.30 20.13 -0.30
N THR A 291 25.52 19.26 -0.94
CA THR A 291 25.63 18.97 -2.36
C THR A 291 24.26 19.15 -3.05
N SER A 292 24.28 19.42 -4.35
CA SER A 292 23.06 19.46 -5.18
C SER A 292 22.95 18.25 -6.12
N ILE A 293 23.58 17.14 -5.74
CA ILE A 293 23.62 15.92 -6.56
C ILE A 293 22.25 15.28 -6.63
N TYR A 294 21.55 15.24 -5.49
CA TYR A 294 20.22 14.65 -5.39
C TYR A 294 19.20 15.66 -4.84
N GLY A 295 17.97 15.61 -5.34
CA GLY A 295 16.88 16.41 -4.82
C GLY A 295 15.53 15.80 -5.15
N TYR A 296 14.58 15.89 -4.20
CA TYR A 296 13.18 15.55 -4.38
C TYR A 296 12.32 16.74 -3.99
N LYS A 297 11.41 17.12 -4.89
CA LYS A 297 10.40 18.16 -4.62
C LYS A 297 9.01 17.60 -4.82
N ARG A 298 8.08 17.98 -3.96
CA ARG A 298 6.66 17.66 -4.09
C ARG A 298 5.83 18.93 -4.01
N TYR A 299 4.82 19.01 -4.86
CA TYR A 299 3.80 20.05 -4.84
C TYR A 299 2.43 19.39 -4.83
N THR A 300 1.57 19.77 -3.90
CA THR A 300 0.19 19.30 -3.90
C THR A 300 -0.77 20.47 -3.84
N GLY A 301 -1.89 20.35 -4.53
CA GLY A 301 -2.96 21.33 -4.52
C GLY A 301 -4.31 20.64 -4.48
N SER A 302 -5.26 21.17 -3.71
CA SER A 302 -6.61 20.63 -3.68
C SER A 302 -7.67 21.73 -3.61
N ILE A 303 -8.80 21.50 -4.28
CA ILE A 303 -10.04 22.26 -4.16
C ILE A 303 -11.17 21.29 -3.92
N ARG A 304 -11.85 21.43 -2.76
CA ARG A 304 -12.89 20.49 -2.34
C ARG A 304 -14.14 21.23 -1.91
N GLY A 305 -15.27 20.90 -2.53
CA GLY A 305 -16.57 21.47 -2.22
C GLY A 305 -17.55 20.43 -1.73
N SER A 306 -18.43 20.80 -0.80
CA SER A 306 -19.57 19.96 -0.44
C SER A 306 -20.86 20.79 -0.32
N LYS A 307 -21.98 20.18 -0.69
CA LYS A 307 -23.31 20.73 -0.59
C LYS A 307 -24.28 19.67 -0.11
N ASP A 308 -25.03 19.96 0.97
CA ASP A 308 -26.10 19.11 1.45
C ASP A 308 -27.46 19.71 1.04
N PHE A 309 -28.21 19.00 0.19
CA PHE A 309 -29.56 19.35 -0.23
C PHE A 309 -30.56 18.61 0.66
N LEU A 310 -31.17 19.32 1.57
CA LEU A 310 -32.16 18.78 2.49
C LEU A 310 -33.59 19.05 1.99
N ARG A 311 -34.42 18.00 1.88
CA ARG A 311 -35.84 18.13 1.56
C ARG A 311 -36.64 17.20 2.49
N GLY A 312 -37.22 17.75 3.54
CA GLY A 312 -37.88 16.99 4.59
C GLY A 312 -36.94 15.96 5.22
N ASP A 313 -37.35 14.70 5.22
CA ASP A 313 -36.59 13.55 5.76
C ASP A 313 -35.52 12.99 4.81
N ARG A 314 -35.24 13.65 3.71
CA ARG A 314 -34.28 13.18 2.71
C ARG A 314 -33.13 14.18 2.60
N SER A 315 -31.91 13.66 2.60
CA SER A 315 -30.68 14.45 2.40
C SER A 315 -29.93 13.88 1.19
N LEU A 316 -29.50 14.78 0.31
CA LEU A 316 -28.64 14.47 -0.81
C LEU A 316 -27.35 15.26 -0.64
N LEU A 317 -26.27 14.57 -0.27
CA LEU A 317 -24.95 15.14 -0.07
C LEU A 317 -24.12 15.00 -1.35
N LEU A 318 -23.72 16.12 -1.92
CA LEU A 318 -22.77 16.18 -3.02
C LEU A 318 -21.41 16.63 -2.48
N ASN A 319 -20.36 15.84 -2.71
CA ASN A 319 -18.97 16.23 -2.50
C ASN A 319 -18.23 16.15 -3.84
N MET A 320 -17.41 17.15 -4.11
CA MET A 320 -16.53 17.20 -5.27
C MET A 320 -15.12 17.55 -4.82
N ALA A 321 -14.12 16.93 -5.43
CA ALA A 321 -12.72 17.25 -5.18
C ALA A 321 -11.94 17.27 -6.50
N LEU A 322 -11.14 18.32 -6.67
CA LEU A 322 -10.12 18.43 -7.70
C LEU A 322 -8.77 18.45 -6.99
N ASP A 323 -7.93 17.48 -7.31
CA ASP A 323 -6.62 17.30 -6.69
C ASP A 323 -5.52 17.35 -7.73
N PHE A 324 -4.42 17.98 -7.40
CA PHE A 324 -3.17 18.00 -8.14
C PHE A 324 -2.02 17.52 -7.26
N VAL A 325 -1.19 16.65 -7.80
CA VAL A 325 0.07 16.20 -7.19
C VAL A 325 1.16 16.26 -8.24
N GLY A 326 2.24 16.97 -7.93
CA GLY A 326 3.45 17.00 -8.75
C GLY A 326 4.67 16.61 -7.94
N SER A 327 5.62 15.89 -8.53
CA SER A 327 6.95 15.68 -7.94
C SER A 327 8.06 15.76 -8.98
N LEU A 328 9.21 16.15 -8.52
CA LEU A 328 10.44 16.23 -9.29
C LEU A 328 11.56 15.56 -8.51
N ASP A 329 12.02 14.43 -9.02
CA ASP A 329 13.24 13.76 -8.58
C ASP A 329 14.40 14.14 -9.50
N THR A 330 15.56 14.44 -8.95
CA THR A 330 16.77 14.72 -9.73
C THR A 330 17.96 13.99 -9.10
N ASP A 331 18.77 13.35 -9.95
CA ASP A 331 20.01 12.70 -9.57
C ASP A 331 21.07 12.99 -10.65
N ARG A 332 22.28 13.35 -10.23
CA ARG A 332 23.41 13.60 -11.12
C ARG A 332 24.71 13.15 -10.47
N GLN A 333 25.62 12.67 -11.27
CA GLN A 333 26.98 12.43 -10.79
C GLN A 333 27.76 13.75 -10.74
N ASP A 334 28.69 13.84 -9.81
CA ASP A 334 29.63 14.94 -9.76
C ASP A 334 30.65 14.79 -10.90
N ALA A 335 30.75 15.82 -11.72
CA ALA A 335 31.66 15.82 -12.88
C ALA A 335 33.14 15.75 -12.45
N GLU A 336 33.51 16.31 -11.29
CA GLU A 336 34.88 16.25 -10.78
C GLU A 336 35.34 14.83 -10.44
N ILE A 337 34.39 13.97 -9.98
CA ILE A 337 34.67 12.56 -9.63
C ILE A 337 34.53 11.65 -10.87
N ASN A 338 33.91 12.14 -11.94
CA ASN A 338 33.51 11.34 -13.11
C ASN A 338 34.24 11.82 -14.40
N ASP A 339 35.48 12.22 -14.30
CA ASP A 339 36.35 12.67 -15.40
C ASP A 339 35.72 13.72 -16.34
N GLY A 340 34.93 14.65 -15.78
CA GLY A 340 34.24 15.68 -16.54
C GLY A 340 32.92 15.23 -17.18
N HIS A 341 32.55 13.96 -17.10
CA HIS A 341 31.33 13.43 -17.67
C HIS A 341 30.11 13.62 -16.76
N THR A 342 28.99 13.98 -17.30
CA THR A 342 27.74 14.18 -16.57
C THR A 342 26.78 13.02 -16.83
N ASN A 343 26.61 12.14 -15.84
CA ASN A 343 25.50 11.21 -15.80
C ASN A 343 24.40 11.85 -14.95
N ARG A 344 23.21 12.06 -15.52
CA ARG A 344 22.09 12.67 -14.82
C ARG A 344 20.77 11.96 -15.12
N SER A 345 19.93 11.91 -14.12
CA SER A 345 18.56 11.38 -14.23
C SER A 345 17.59 12.39 -13.63
N LYS A 346 16.39 12.43 -14.20
CA LYS A 346 15.31 13.30 -13.76
C LYS A 346 13.98 12.57 -13.90
N SER A 347 13.13 12.61 -12.90
CA SER A 347 11.74 12.17 -12.99
C SER A 347 10.82 13.34 -12.70
N ASN A 348 9.82 13.52 -13.54
CA ASN A 348 8.79 14.52 -13.39
C ASN A 348 7.41 13.85 -13.45
N TYR A 349 6.80 13.72 -12.29
CA TYR A 349 5.47 13.14 -12.13
C TYR A 349 4.45 14.24 -11.86
N ASN A 350 3.34 14.23 -12.63
CA ASN A 350 2.20 15.10 -12.42
C ASN A 350 0.91 14.28 -12.51
N SER A 351 0.04 14.43 -11.52
CA SER A 351 -1.26 13.77 -11.46
C SER A 351 -2.36 14.78 -11.19
N THR A 352 -3.40 14.75 -11.99
CA THR A 352 -4.62 15.54 -11.78
C THR A 352 -5.80 14.58 -11.65
N SER A 353 -6.62 14.76 -10.62
CA SER A 353 -7.78 13.90 -10.42
C SER A 353 -9.02 14.70 -10.03
N LEU A 354 -10.15 14.28 -10.59
CA LEU A 354 -11.48 14.78 -10.25
C LEU A 354 -12.29 13.64 -9.64
N SER A 355 -12.90 13.88 -8.49
CA SER A 355 -13.80 12.92 -7.85
C SER A 355 -15.11 13.57 -7.42
N THR A 356 -16.18 12.79 -7.51
CA THR A 356 -17.53 13.17 -7.11
C THR A 356 -18.13 12.06 -6.26
N LYS A 357 -18.68 12.43 -5.10
CA LYS A 357 -19.41 11.52 -4.22
C LYS A 357 -20.80 12.08 -4.01
N LEU A 358 -21.80 11.31 -4.42
CA LEU A 358 -23.21 11.59 -4.22
C LEU A 358 -23.78 10.62 -3.18
N GLY A 359 -24.23 11.13 -2.05
CA GLY A 359 -24.79 10.34 -0.96
C GLY A 359 -26.26 10.69 -0.74
N TYR A 360 -27.16 9.76 -1.01
CA TYR A 360 -28.57 9.87 -0.62
C TYR A 360 -28.78 9.22 0.75
N ARG A 361 -29.45 9.91 1.64
CA ARG A 361 -29.82 9.40 2.96
C ARG A 361 -31.31 9.60 3.20
N ASN A 362 -32.01 8.53 3.54
CA ASN A 362 -33.38 8.57 4.01
C ASN A 362 -33.40 8.59 5.54
N LYS A 363 -33.98 9.62 6.10
CA LYS A 363 -33.97 9.90 7.53
C LYS A 363 -35.21 9.38 8.27
N ARG A 364 -36.13 8.69 7.56
CA ARG A 364 -37.34 8.12 8.17
C ARG A 364 -36.97 6.94 9.07
N PRO A 365 -37.44 6.88 10.33
CA PRO A 365 -36.99 5.90 11.32
C PRO A 365 -37.17 4.44 10.98
N LYS A 366 -38.16 4.08 10.13
CA LYS A 366 -38.46 2.70 9.72
C LYS A 366 -38.29 2.45 8.22
N ALA A 367 -37.51 3.32 7.55
CA ALA A 367 -37.31 3.14 6.12
C ALA A 367 -36.46 1.90 5.85
N PHE A 368 -37.04 0.93 5.12
CA PHE A 368 -36.29 -0.25 4.62
C PHE A 368 -35.04 0.18 3.85
N PHE A 369 -35.18 1.15 2.94
CA PHE A 369 -34.09 1.76 2.21
C PHE A 369 -33.52 2.93 3.01
N SER A 370 -32.29 2.81 3.56
CA SER A 370 -31.70 3.81 4.45
C SER A 370 -30.77 4.78 3.73
N ASN A 371 -29.89 4.30 2.87
CA ASN A 371 -28.98 5.15 2.09
C ASN A 371 -28.55 4.54 0.77
N ALA A 372 -28.15 5.39 -0.16
CA ALA A 372 -27.41 5.02 -1.35
C ALA A 372 -26.19 5.95 -1.48
N GLU A 373 -25.15 5.45 -2.04
CA GLU A 373 -23.92 6.21 -2.30
C GLU A 373 -23.42 5.88 -3.69
N MET A 374 -23.00 6.89 -4.43
CA MET A 374 -22.30 6.76 -5.70
C MET A 374 -21.02 7.59 -5.61
N ILE A 375 -19.89 6.97 -5.96
CA ILE A 375 -18.60 7.62 -6.07
C ILE A 375 -18.12 7.41 -7.51
N ALA A 376 -17.73 8.49 -8.17
CA ALA A 376 -17.11 8.44 -9.48
C ALA A 376 -15.82 9.25 -9.47
N SER A 377 -14.78 8.77 -10.12
CA SER A 377 -13.53 9.53 -10.25
C SER A 377 -12.82 9.24 -11.55
N VAL A 378 -12.07 10.25 -12.01
CA VAL A 378 -11.11 10.16 -13.10
C VAL A 378 -9.78 10.71 -12.63
N SER A 379 -8.68 10.12 -13.08
CA SER A 379 -7.33 10.60 -12.81
C SER A 379 -6.49 10.46 -14.07
N TYR A 380 -5.75 11.51 -14.39
CA TYR A 380 -4.78 11.52 -15.47
C TYR A 380 -3.41 11.85 -14.91
N GLU A 381 -2.42 11.06 -15.28
CA GLU A 381 -1.04 11.23 -14.86
C GLU A 381 -0.15 11.49 -16.08
N HIS A 382 0.88 12.28 -15.88
CA HIS A 382 1.97 12.45 -16.80
C HIS A 382 3.26 12.22 -16.03
N ASP A 383 3.85 11.06 -16.25
CA ASP A 383 5.02 10.57 -15.56
C ASP A 383 6.17 10.38 -16.56
N VAL A 384 7.14 11.27 -16.48
CA VAL A 384 8.27 11.34 -17.41
C VAL A 384 9.56 11.10 -16.64
N MET A 385 10.31 10.09 -17.07
CA MET A 385 11.68 9.88 -16.61
C MET A 385 12.65 10.17 -17.75
N GLU A 386 13.69 10.93 -17.48
CA GLU A 386 14.75 11.27 -18.43
C GLU A 386 16.10 10.88 -17.86
N ARG A 387 16.99 10.39 -18.70
CA ARG A 387 18.35 10.03 -18.33
C ARG A 387 19.33 10.38 -19.45
N GLU A 388 20.44 11.02 -19.05
CA GLU A 388 21.63 11.14 -19.84
C GLU A 388 22.73 10.29 -19.23
N ARG A 389 23.43 9.55 -20.05
CA ARG A 389 24.52 8.69 -19.62
C ARG A 389 25.69 8.74 -20.59
N TYR A 390 26.87 8.97 -20.06
CA TYR A 390 28.12 8.76 -20.78
C TYR A 390 28.36 7.25 -20.95
N MET A 391 28.57 6.87 -22.19
CA MET A 391 28.80 5.49 -22.60
C MET A 391 30.22 5.36 -23.13
N TYR A 392 30.97 4.42 -22.58
CA TYR A 392 32.33 4.10 -23.02
C TYR A 392 32.52 2.58 -23.09
N SER A 393 33.16 2.13 -24.16
CA SER A 393 33.61 0.74 -24.31
C SER A 393 35.00 0.74 -24.93
N GLY A 394 35.82 -0.20 -24.55
CA GLY A 394 37.19 -0.33 -25.11
C GLY A 394 37.21 -0.54 -26.63
N ASN A 395 36.10 -1.00 -27.23
CA ASN A 395 36.03 -1.28 -28.66
C ASN A 395 34.91 -0.53 -29.39
N PHE A 396 33.68 -0.95 -29.22
CA PHE A 396 32.47 -0.39 -29.86
C PHE A 396 31.24 -0.94 -29.14
N PHE A 397 30.08 -0.41 -29.52
CA PHE A 397 28.78 -0.94 -29.09
C PHE A 397 28.03 -1.53 -30.28
N LEU A 398 27.17 -2.53 -30.02
CA LEU A 398 26.30 -3.17 -31.00
C LEU A 398 24.85 -2.88 -30.64
N LEU A 399 24.05 -2.49 -31.62
CA LEU A 399 22.61 -2.29 -31.45
C LEU A 399 21.84 -3.14 -32.46
N GLN A 400 20.85 -3.89 -31.96
CA GLN A 400 19.87 -4.62 -32.73
C GLN A 400 18.50 -3.99 -32.52
N THR A 401 17.79 -3.60 -33.60
CA THR A 401 16.52 -2.87 -33.51
C THR A 401 15.36 -3.57 -34.22
N ASN A 402 15.60 -4.72 -34.85
CA ASN A 402 14.59 -5.42 -35.64
C ASN A 402 13.45 -5.98 -34.77
N LYS A 403 12.21 -5.76 -35.22
CA LYS A 403 10.98 -6.18 -34.54
C LYS A 403 10.30 -7.38 -35.20
N THR A 404 10.99 -8.03 -36.16
CA THR A 404 10.55 -9.22 -36.87
C THR A 404 11.59 -10.32 -36.74
N GLU A 405 11.16 -11.57 -36.80
CA GLU A 405 12.08 -12.71 -36.90
C GLU A 405 12.83 -12.68 -38.22
N GLY A 406 14.08 -13.13 -38.21
CA GLY A 406 14.91 -13.18 -39.41
C GLY A 406 16.39 -12.91 -39.13
N GLU A 407 17.15 -12.79 -40.23
CA GLU A 407 18.58 -12.52 -40.21
C GLU A 407 18.86 -11.06 -40.53
N PHE A 408 19.76 -10.42 -39.78
CA PHE A 408 20.04 -9.00 -39.87
C PHE A 408 21.48 -8.70 -39.50
N ASP A 409 21.97 -7.55 -39.94
CA ASP A 409 23.25 -7.02 -39.47
C ASP A 409 23.05 -5.98 -38.35
N ALA A 410 23.86 -6.06 -37.31
CA ALA A 410 23.81 -5.12 -36.19
C ALA A 410 24.38 -3.74 -36.61
N MET A 411 23.82 -2.69 -36.06
CA MET A 411 24.40 -1.36 -36.12
C MET A 411 25.62 -1.30 -35.22
N ILE A 412 26.78 -0.95 -35.79
CA ILE A 412 28.02 -0.78 -35.05
C ILE A 412 28.11 0.71 -34.66
N LEU A 413 28.08 0.97 -33.36
CA LEU A 413 28.08 2.31 -32.79
C LEU A 413 29.49 2.75 -32.36
N PRO A 414 29.75 4.06 -32.23
CA PRO A 414 31.00 4.58 -31.66
C PRO A 414 31.31 3.96 -30.29
N HIS A 415 32.59 3.85 -29.96
CA HIS A 415 33.02 3.35 -28.65
C HIS A 415 32.79 4.35 -27.51
N GLU A 416 32.47 5.60 -27.82
CA GLU A 416 32.25 6.68 -26.88
C GLU A 416 31.14 7.62 -27.38
N TYR A 417 30.14 7.87 -26.53
CA TYR A 417 29.08 8.84 -26.79
C TYR A 417 28.26 9.11 -25.50
N THR A 418 27.50 10.19 -25.49
CA THR A 418 26.46 10.43 -24.46
C THR A 418 25.12 10.00 -25.01
N GLY A 419 24.53 8.97 -24.38
CA GLY A 419 23.18 8.49 -24.69
C GLY A 419 22.12 9.23 -23.89
N TRP A 420 20.97 9.49 -24.54
CA TRP A 420 19.80 10.08 -23.90
C TRP A 420 18.61 9.14 -24.01
N GLN A 421 17.82 9.08 -22.94
CA GLN A 421 16.61 8.28 -22.87
C GLN A 421 15.50 9.04 -22.18
N LYS A 422 14.28 8.89 -22.67
CA LYS A 422 13.04 9.34 -22.03
C LYS A 422 12.07 8.18 -21.91
N VAL A 423 11.40 8.07 -20.76
CA VAL A 423 10.23 7.21 -20.57
C VAL A 423 9.02 8.12 -20.43
N ASP A 424 8.11 8.09 -21.42
CA ASP A 424 6.89 8.90 -21.45
C ASP A 424 5.70 8.03 -21.05
N GLY A 425 5.27 8.16 -19.80
CA GLY A 425 4.08 7.50 -19.26
C GLY A 425 2.91 8.47 -19.13
N LYS A 426 1.70 8.02 -19.52
CA LYS A 426 0.44 8.76 -19.39
C LYS A 426 -0.66 7.85 -18.86
N PRO A 427 -0.54 7.38 -17.60
CA PRO A 427 -1.59 6.61 -16.95
C PRO A 427 -2.89 7.37 -16.85
N PHE A 428 -3.99 6.69 -17.16
CA PHE A 428 -5.35 7.19 -17.03
C PHE A 428 -6.17 6.16 -16.26
N TYR A 429 -6.90 6.63 -15.27
CA TYR A 429 -7.75 5.81 -14.42
C TYR A 429 -9.15 6.39 -14.37
N ALA A 430 -10.16 5.53 -14.47
CA ALA A 430 -11.54 5.88 -14.22
C ALA A 430 -12.16 4.86 -13.26
N SER A 431 -12.98 5.30 -12.35
CA SER A 431 -13.68 4.42 -11.42
C SER A 431 -15.08 4.88 -11.10
N ALA A 432 -15.97 3.93 -10.85
CA ALA A 432 -17.32 4.16 -10.35
C ALA A 432 -17.65 3.11 -9.32
N GLN A 433 -18.15 3.51 -8.16
CA GLN A 433 -18.68 2.62 -7.12
C GLN A 433 -20.07 3.07 -6.74
N THR A 434 -21.01 2.12 -6.68
CA THR A 434 -22.37 2.35 -6.19
C THR A 434 -22.69 1.39 -5.07
N LEU A 435 -23.45 1.84 -4.08
CA LEU A 435 -23.97 0.97 -3.04
C LEU A 435 -25.32 1.45 -2.52
N ALA A 436 -26.10 0.50 -2.04
CA ALA A 436 -27.35 0.72 -1.34
C ALA A 436 -27.36 -0.04 -0.01
N THR A 437 -27.96 0.57 1.00
CA THR A 437 -28.06 -0.01 2.33
C THR A 437 -29.50 -0.14 2.74
N PHE A 438 -29.86 -1.33 3.20
CA PHE A 438 -31.20 -1.71 3.63
C PHE A 438 -31.18 -2.06 5.13
N LEU A 439 -32.15 -1.59 5.86
CA LEU A 439 -32.34 -1.93 7.26
C LEU A 439 -33.47 -2.95 7.38
N LEU A 440 -33.16 -4.09 7.99
CA LEU A 440 -34.07 -5.16 8.23
C LEU A 440 -34.47 -5.18 9.72
N PRO A 441 -35.64 -4.65 10.09
CA PRO A 441 -36.05 -4.61 11.48
C PRO A 441 -36.60 -5.98 11.90
N PHE A 442 -35.93 -6.63 12.83
CA PHE A 442 -36.44 -7.82 13.55
C PHE A 442 -36.68 -7.46 15.01
N ARG A 443 -37.67 -8.14 15.67
CA ARG A 443 -38.13 -7.79 17.03
C ARG A 443 -37.01 -7.53 18.08
N LYS A 444 -35.88 -8.22 18.01
CA LYS A 444 -34.78 -8.09 18.98
C LYS A 444 -33.41 -7.90 18.33
N THR A 445 -33.34 -7.87 17.00
CA THR A 445 -32.10 -7.80 16.27
C THR A 445 -32.10 -6.62 15.32
N SER A 446 -30.97 -5.96 15.19
CA SER A 446 -30.75 -4.94 14.16
C SER A 446 -29.88 -5.55 13.06
N SER A 447 -30.41 -5.65 11.86
CA SER A 447 -29.70 -6.16 10.69
C SER A 447 -29.62 -5.10 9.59
N LYS A 448 -28.44 -4.94 9.04
CA LYS A 448 -28.15 -4.00 7.97
C LYS A 448 -27.53 -4.76 6.80
N VAL A 449 -28.17 -4.71 5.64
CA VAL A 449 -27.66 -5.30 4.40
C VAL A 449 -27.15 -4.17 3.50
N THR A 450 -25.90 -4.29 3.04
CA THR A 450 -25.31 -3.38 2.06
C THR A 450 -24.97 -4.18 0.81
N ALA A 451 -25.45 -3.74 -0.34
CA ALA A 451 -25.14 -4.32 -1.64
C ALA A 451 -24.65 -3.24 -2.59
N GLY A 452 -23.76 -3.60 -3.50
CA GLY A 452 -23.24 -2.63 -4.44
C GLY A 452 -22.31 -3.24 -5.49
N GLY A 453 -21.79 -2.35 -6.33
CA GLY A 453 -20.84 -2.69 -7.38
C GLY A 453 -19.76 -1.62 -7.54
N GLU A 454 -18.64 -2.04 -8.07
CA GLU A 454 -17.48 -1.19 -8.37
C GLU A 454 -16.97 -1.54 -9.76
N TRP A 455 -16.62 -0.54 -10.53
CA TRP A 455 -15.93 -0.64 -11.80
C TRP A 455 -14.69 0.22 -11.77
N ASN A 456 -13.54 -0.33 -12.22
CA ASN A 456 -12.29 0.37 -12.35
C ASN A 456 -11.70 0.12 -13.73
N MET A 457 -11.23 1.18 -14.37
CA MET A 457 -10.52 1.15 -15.64
C MET A 457 -9.09 1.67 -15.43
N ALA A 458 -8.12 1.04 -16.11
CA ALA A 458 -6.74 1.48 -16.16
C ALA A 458 -6.19 1.37 -17.60
N LYS A 459 -5.54 2.43 -18.08
CA LYS A 459 -4.93 2.53 -19.41
C LYS A 459 -3.71 3.45 -19.34
N ASN A 460 -2.66 3.14 -20.10
CA ASN A 460 -1.54 4.06 -20.29
C ASN A 460 -1.52 4.57 -21.74
N TYR A 461 -1.54 5.90 -21.94
CA TYR A 461 -1.53 6.56 -23.23
C TYR A 461 -0.14 7.10 -23.61
N GLY A 462 0.90 6.74 -22.89
CA GLY A 462 2.27 7.19 -23.11
C GLY A 462 2.93 6.57 -24.33
N LYS A 463 4.01 7.21 -24.79
CA LYS A 463 4.85 6.68 -25.86
C LYS A 463 5.78 5.55 -25.38
N GLY A 464 5.88 5.34 -24.07
CA GLY A 464 6.84 4.40 -23.51
C GLY A 464 8.26 4.92 -23.56
N GLN A 465 9.20 4.05 -23.85
CA GLN A 465 10.62 4.40 -23.92
C GLN A 465 10.97 5.03 -25.25
N VAL A 466 11.71 6.13 -25.22
CA VAL A 466 12.17 6.90 -26.39
C VAL A 466 13.65 7.20 -26.23
N PHE A 467 14.45 6.89 -27.23
CA PHE A 467 15.89 7.20 -27.29
C PHE A 467 16.35 7.32 -28.74
N GLU A 468 17.53 7.89 -28.96
CA GLU A 468 18.16 7.95 -30.27
C GLU A 468 18.84 6.61 -30.56
N GLU A 469 18.50 5.96 -31.67
CA GLU A 469 19.07 4.65 -32.04
C GLU A 469 20.58 4.72 -32.24
N GLU A 470 21.12 5.85 -32.72
CA GLU A 470 22.53 6.06 -32.90
C GLU A 470 23.30 6.27 -31.59
N ARG A 471 22.58 6.60 -30.48
CA ARG A 471 23.13 6.88 -29.15
C ARG A 471 22.28 6.28 -28.05
N PRO A 472 22.10 4.95 -28.05
CA PRO A 472 21.26 4.31 -27.05
C PRO A 472 21.85 4.48 -25.65
N PRO A 473 21.01 4.54 -24.61
CA PRO A 473 21.48 4.77 -23.21
C PRO A 473 22.22 3.58 -22.63
N MET A 474 22.37 2.49 -23.39
CA MET A 474 23.12 1.28 -23.01
C MET A 474 23.78 0.66 -24.25
N GLY A 475 25.01 0.19 -24.07
CA GLY A 475 25.85 -0.33 -25.14
C GLY A 475 25.58 -1.77 -25.56
N TYR A 476 24.72 -2.48 -24.84
CA TYR A 476 24.32 -3.86 -25.17
C TYR A 476 22.83 -3.98 -24.92
N GLY A 477 22.12 -4.58 -25.83
CA GLY A 477 20.76 -4.91 -25.51
C GLY A 477 19.80 -4.92 -26.68
N ASN A 478 18.80 -5.70 -26.51
CA ASN A 478 17.72 -5.97 -27.42
C ASN A 478 16.64 -4.93 -27.21
N TYR A 479 16.88 -3.68 -27.65
CA TYR A 479 15.96 -2.59 -27.44
C TYR A 479 14.88 -2.55 -28.51
N ARG A 480 13.72 -3.09 -28.19
CA ARG A 480 12.51 -3.01 -29.00
C ARG A 480 11.43 -2.28 -28.20
N VAL A 481 11.47 -0.98 -28.29
CA VAL A 481 10.50 -0.13 -27.58
C VAL A 481 9.08 -0.38 -28.06
N ARG A 482 8.17 -0.53 -27.11
CA ARG A 482 6.73 -0.63 -27.33
C ARG A 482 6.05 0.62 -26.77
N PRO A 483 5.22 1.33 -27.57
CA PRO A 483 4.38 2.41 -27.04
C PRO A 483 3.38 1.84 -26.02
N TYR A 484 3.22 2.52 -24.87
CA TYR A 484 2.26 2.09 -23.86
C TYR A 484 0.81 2.25 -24.33
N VAL A 485 0.57 3.17 -25.28
CA VAL A 485 -0.74 3.37 -25.90
C VAL A 485 -1.24 2.12 -26.63
N ASP A 486 -0.38 1.24 -27.10
CA ASP A 486 -0.75 0.00 -27.79
C ASP A 486 -1.26 -1.08 -26.82
N VAL A 487 -0.98 -0.96 -25.52
CA VAL A 487 -1.44 -1.91 -24.52
C VAL A 487 -2.94 -1.71 -24.25
N PRO A 488 -3.78 -2.77 -24.34
CA PRO A 488 -5.23 -2.67 -24.11
C PRO A 488 -5.56 -2.14 -22.71
N ALA A 489 -6.68 -1.43 -22.56
CA ALA A 489 -7.18 -1.03 -21.25
C ALA A 489 -7.67 -2.25 -20.45
N THR A 490 -7.47 -2.25 -19.14
CA THR A 490 -8.12 -3.21 -18.25
C THR A 490 -9.41 -2.63 -17.66
N HIS A 491 -10.43 -3.47 -17.53
CA HIS A 491 -11.69 -3.16 -16.87
C HIS A 491 -11.95 -4.18 -15.78
N ASN A 492 -11.89 -3.76 -14.54
CA ASN A 492 -12.14 -4.59 -13.37
C ASN A 492 -13.54 -4.29 -12.83
N ILE A 493 -14.35 -5.32 -12.62
CA ILE A 493 -15.69 -5.21 -12.03
C ILE A 493 -15.78 -6.06 -10.76
N GLY A 494 -16.36 -5.51 -9.71
CA GLY A 494 -16.63 -6.20 -8.46
C GLY A 494 -18.08 -5.96 -8.00
N LEU A 495 -18.80 -7.02 -7.67
CA LEU A 495 -20.11 -6.94 -7.02
C LEU A 495 -19.96 -7.44 -5.59
N PHE A 496 -20.69 -6.83 -4.66
CA PHE A 496 -20.59 -7.22 -3.26
C PHE A 496 -21.92 -7.13 -2.53
N VAL A 497 -22.05 -8.01 -1.53
CA VAL A 497 -23.16 -7.97 -0.57
C VAL A 497 -22.62 -8.29 0.82
N GLU A 498 -23.03 -7.51 1.82
CA GLU A 498 -22.62 -7.64 3.21
C GLU A 498 -23.81 -7.47 4.15
N ASN A 499 -23.93 -8.36 5.10
CA ASN A 499 -24.86 -8.23 6.21
C ASN A 499 -24.10 -7.92 7.50
N GLN A 500 -24.58 -6.94 8.26
CA GLN A 500 -24.14 -6.66 9.61
C GLN A 500 -25.33 -6.79 10.56
N THR A 501 -25.25 -7.70 11.51
CA THR A 501 -26.31 -8.00 12.46
C THR A 501 -25.79 -7.92 13.89
N THR A 502 -26.58 -7.27 14.76
CA THR A 502 -26.33 -7.26 16.20
C THR A 502 -27.45 -8.01 16.91
N VAL A 503 -27.09 -9.03 17.67
CA VAL A 503 -28.01 -9.90 18.41
C VAL A 503 -27.74 -9.76 19.92
N PRO A 504 -28.69 -9.27 20.71
CA PRO A 504 -28.59 -9.33 22.17
C PRO A 504 -28.87 -10.76 22.66
N VAL A 505 -27.97 -11.33 23.46
CA VAL A 505 -28.09 -12.66 24.07
C VAL A 505 -27.98 -12.48 25.59
N GLY A 506 -29.12 -12.35 26.27
CA GLY A 506 -29.14 -11.98 27.67
C GLY A 506 -28.51 -10.61 27.91
N LYS A 507 -27.45 -10.55 28.71
CA LYS A 507 -26.64 -9.34 28.96
C LYS A 507 -25.46 -9.17 27.99
N HIS A 508 -25.26 -10.14 27.07
CA HIS A 508 -24.20 -10.13 26.06
C HIS A 508 -24.70 -9.51 24.76
N HIS A 509 -23.76 -9.00 23.93
CA HIS A 509 -24.04 -8.59 22.56
C HIS A 509 -23.15 -9.37 21.61
N LEU A 510 -23.77 -10.06 20.66
CA LEU A 510 -23.07 -10.66 19.53
C LEU A 510 -23.25 -9.77 18.29
N ARG A 511 -22.14 -9.34 17.70
CA ARG A 511 -22.12 -8.64 16.42
C ARG A 511 -21.56 -9.57 15.38
N PHE A 512 -22.27 -9.71 14.29
CA PHE A 512 -21.90 -10.55 13.16
C PHE A 512 -21.83 -9.72 11.89
N GLN A 513 -20.77 -9.89 11.14
CA GLN A 513 -20.61 -9.30 9.81
C GLN A 513 -20.20 -10.42 8.86
N ALA A 514 -21.00 -10.67 7.82
CA ALA A 514 -20.66 -11.62 6.76
C ALA A 514 -20.97 -11.02 5.41
N GLY A 515 -20.13 -11.28 4.45
CA GLY A 515 -20.33 -10.82 3.09
C GLY A 515 -19.49 -11.58 2.09
N ALA A 516 -19.79 -11.36 0.83
CA ALA A 516 -19.02 -11.88 -0.28
C ALA A 516 -18.84 -10.79 -1.35
N ARG A 517 -17.69 -10.80 -1.97
CA ARG A 517 -17.36 -9.95 -3.12
C ARG A 517 -16.96 -10.81 -4.29
N SER A 518 -17.51 -10.53 -5.45
CA SER A 518 -17.03 -11.05 -6.72
C SER A 518 -16.01 -10.10 -7.34
N VAL A 519 -15.00 -10.65 -8.02
CA VAL A 519 -14.01 -9.87 -8.77
C VAL A 519 -13.78 -10.52 -10.12
N SER A 520 -13.83 -9.73 -11.19
CA SER A 520 -13.67 -10.22 -12.56
C SER A 520 -13.02 -9.15 -13.45
N LEU A 521 -12.14 -9.56 -14.36
CA LEU A 521 -11.63 -8.72 -15.45
C LEU A 521 -12.47 -8.88 -16.70
N LEU A 522 -12.94 -7.77 -17.24
CA LEU A 522 -13.63 -7.71 -18.51
C LEU A 522 -12.64 -7.47 -19.65
N SER A 523 -13.08 -7.77 -20.89
CA SER A 523 -12.32 -7.43 -22.12
C SER A 523 -10.93 -8.06 -22.25
N LEU A 524 -10.68 -9.19 -21.56
CA LEU A 524 -9.46 -9.97 -21.77
C LEU A 524 -9.50 -10.75 -23.08
N ASP A 525 -8.32 -10.98 -23.68
CA ASP A 525 -8.16 -11.89 -24.81
C ASP A 525 -8.68 -13.29 -24.45
N LYS A 526 -9.19 -14.02 -25.46
CA LYS A 526 -9.77 -15.36 -25.27
C LYS A 526 -8.79 -16.40 -24.72
N ARG A 527 -7.48 -16.19 -24.89
CA ARG A 527 -6.42 -17.08 -24.38
C ARG A 527 -6.30 -17.04 -22.86
N TYR A 528 -6.68 -15.95 -22.20
CA TYR A 528 -6.55 -15.85 -20.73
C TYR A 528 -7.52 -16.78 -20.01
N ALA A 529 -6.98 -17.61 -19.14
CA ALA A 529 -7.77 -18.51 -18.27
C ALA A 529 -8.72 -17.75 -17.32
N MET A 530 -8.45 -16.48 -17.02
CA MET A 530 -9.30 -15.62 -16.19
C MET A 530 -10.50 -15.02 -16.96
N ARG A 531 -10.51 -15.07 -18.29
CA ARG A 531 -11.61 -14.50 -19.09
C ARG A 531 -12.95 -15.11 -18.72
N GLY A 532 -13.95 -14.26 -18.40
CA GLY A 532 -15.29 -14.68 -18.04
C GLY A 532 -15.39 -15.42 -16.71
N ARG A 533 -14.28 -15.57 -15.98
CA ARG A 533 -14.30 -16.17 -14.64
C ARG A 533 -14.46 -15.12 -13.57
N CYS A 534 -15.24 -15.45 -12.57
CA CYS A 534 -15.46 -14.63 -11.39
C CYS A 534 -14.83 -15.28 -10.17
N ARG A 535 -13.98 -14.52 -9.46
CA ARG A 535 -13.44 -14.97 -8.17
C ARG A 535 -14.31 -14.43 -7.04
N ILE A 536 -14.66 -15.29 -6.09
CA ILE A 536 -15.46 -14.92 -4.92
C ILE A 536 -14.57 -14.88 -3.68
N ASP A 537 -14.64 -13.77 -2.95
CA ASP A 537 -13.93 -13.51 -1.70
C ASP A 537 -14.93 -13.37 -0.55
N PRO A 538 -15.26 -14.46 0.17
CA PRO A 538 -16.07 -14.39 1.37
C PRO A 538 -15.28 -13.83 2.55
N ARG A 539 -15.95 -13.06 3.42
CA ARG A 539 -15.38 -12.48 4.64
C ARG A 539 -16.40 -12.55 5.76
N ILE A 540 -15.93 -12.96 6.95
CA ILE A 540 -16.75 -13.12 8.14
C ILE A 540 -15.99 -12.53 9.33
N ASN A 541 -16.65 -11.68 10.10
CA ASN A 541 -16.18 -11.19 11.39
C ASN A 541 -17.26 -11.40 12.44
N LEU A 542 -16.87 -11.84 13.65
CA LEU A 542 -17.72 -12.06 14.80
C LEU A 542 -17.14 -11.32 15.99
N GLN A 543 -17.91 -10.53 16.70
CA GLN A 543 -17.54 -9.90 17.95
C GLN A 543 -18.49 -10.31 19.06
N TRP A 544 -17.93 -10.76 20.15
CA TRP A 544 -18.65 -11.08 21.38
C TRP A 544 -18.32 -10.03 22.44
N GLU A 545 -19.29 -9.19 22.77
CA GLU A 545 -19.19 -8.21 23.85
C GLU A 545 -19.74 -8.84 25.14
N PHE A 546 -18.91 -8.90 26.18
CA PHE A 546 -19.31 -9.39 27.50
C PHE A 546 -20.16 -8.36 28.26
N PRO A 547 -20.96 -8.78 29.25
CA PRO A 547 -21.68 -7.86 30.09
C PRO A 547 -20.75 -6.90 30.80
N LYS A 548 -21.18 -5.66 30.92
CA LYS A 548 -20.47 -4.67 31.76
C LYS A 548 -20.57 -5.13 33.21
N THR A 549 -19.41 -5.43 33.81
CA THR A 549 -19.31 -5.95 35.19
C THR A 549 -18.66 -4.87 36.05
N GLU A 550 -19.23 -4.58 37.19
CA GLU A 550 -18.64 -3.65 38.16
C GLU A 550 -17.66 -4.44 39.06
N ILE A 551 -16.40 -3.98 39.09
CA ILE A 551 -15.33 -4.51 39.91
C ILE A 551 -14.70 -3.34 40.68
N PHE A 552 -14.67 -3.43 42.02
CA PHE A 552 -14.16 -2.34 42.88
C PHE A 552 -14.70 -0.96 42.57
N GLY A 553 -16.03 -0.85 42.31
CA GLY A 553 -16.69 0.43 41.97
C GLY A 553 -16.38 0.99 40.61
N LYS A 554 -15.74 0.23 39.70
CA LYS A 554 -15.42 0.62 38.34
C LYS A 554 -15.93 -0.39 37.33
N ILE A 555 -16.33 0.07 36.16
CA ILE A 555 -16.91 -0.77 35.11
C ILE A 555 -15.81 -1.43 34.28
N LEU A 556 -15.81 -2.75 34.27
CA LEU A 556 -15.03 -3.59 33.33
C LEU A 556 -15.86 -3.77 32.04
N LYS A 557 -15.24 -3.50 30.88
CA LYS A 557 -15.76 -3.86 29.57
C LYS A 557 -14.76 -4.76 28.88
N ALA A 558 -15.24 -5.85 28.33
CA ALA A 558 -14.40 -6.79 27.60
C ALA A 558 -15.12 -7.28 26.34
N SER A 559 -14.36 -7.56 25.27
CA SER A 559 -14.86 -8.20 24.07
C SER A 559 -13.80 -9.08 23.41
N ILE A 560 -14.26 -10.12 22.71
CA ILE A 560 -13.43 -10.95 21.84
C ILE A 560 -13.98 -10.81 20.41
N THR A 561 -13.08 -10.60 19.46
CA THR A 561 -13.41 -10.47 18.03
C THR A 561 -12.61 -11.49 17.24
N GLY A 562 -13.27 -12.28 16.40
CA GLY A 562 -12.62 -13.20 15.47
C GLY A 562 -13.01 -12.87 14.03
N GLY A 563 -12.10 -13.07 13.10
CA GLY A 563 -12.33 -12.84 11.68
C GLY A 563 -11.66 -13.88 10.81
N LEU A 564 -12.29 -14.21 9.68
CA LEU A 564 -11.78 -15.08 8.62
C LEU A 564 -12.21 -14.53 7.26
N GLY A 565 -11.31 -14.51 6.29
CA GLY A 565 -11.68 -14.05 4.95
C GLY A 565 -10.59 -14.21 3.90
N TRP A 566 -11.03 -14.12 2.65
CA TRP A 566 -10.19 -14.11 1.47
C TRP A 566 -10.21 -12.75 0.81
N GLN A 567 -9.08 -12.40 0.21
CA GLN A 567 -8.85 -11.10 -0.43
C GLN A 567 -8.03 -11.32 -1.70
N SER A 568 -8.49 -10.74 -2.81
CA SER A 568 -7.84 -10.91 -4.12
C SER A 568 -7.41 -9.58 -4.72
N LYS A 569 -6.28 -9.60 -5.45
CA LYS A 569 -5.78 -8.51 -6.30
C LYS A 569 -5.61 -9.02 -7.72
N MET A 570 -6.20 -8.33 -8.68
CA MET A 570 -6.04 -8.61 -10.11
C MET A 570 -4.65 -8.18 -10.59
N PRO A 571 -4.11 -8.83 -11.63
CA PRO A 571 -2.88 -8.39 -12.26
C PRO A 571 -3.01 -6.98 -12.86
N THR A 572 -1.91 -6.24 -12.86
CA THR A 572 -1.79 -4.91 -13.48
C THR A 572 -1.64 -4.99 -15.00
N LEU A 573 -1.64 -3.84 -15.69
CA LEU A 573 -1.38 -3.79 -17.14
C LEU A 573 -0.03 -4.41 -17.52
N ASP A 574 1.04 -4.04 -16.81
CA ASP A 574 2.38 -4.59 -17.05
C ASP A 574 2.44 -6.11 -16.86
N GLN A 575 1.70 -6.61 -15.87
CA GLN A 575 1.65 -8.05 -15.55
C GLN A 575 0.82 -8.86 -16.57
N LEU A 576 -0.23 -8.27 -17.14
CA LEU A 576 -1.06 -8.90 -18.17
C LEU A 576 -0.41 -8.84 -19.55
N TYR A 577 0.24 -7.75 -19.87
CA TYR A 577 0.76 -7.47 -21.20
C TYR A 577 2.27 -7.18 -21.14
N PRO A 578 3.12 -8.17 -20.82
CA PRO A 578 4.57 -7.97 -20.81
C PRO A 578 5.09 -7.62 -22.20
N GLU A 579 6.29 -7.05 -22.28
CA GLU A 579 6.99 -6.83 -23.53
C GLU A 579 7.45 -8.17 -24.13
N MET A 580 7.50 -8.26 -25.47
CA MET A 580 8.05 -9.41 -26.16
C MET A 580 9.54 -9.58 -25.83
N ASN A 581 9.99 -10.82 -25.71
CA ASN A 581 11.41 -11.14 -25.54
C ASN A 581 12.03 -11.36 -26.93
N TYR A 582 13.12 -10.64 -27.20
CA TYR A 582 13.88 -10.76 -28.45
C TYR A 582 15.22 -11.42 -28.14
N ASP A 583 15.46 -12.59 -28.73
CA ASP A 583 16.72 -13.31 -28.61
C ASP A 583 17.52 -13.14 -29.90
N ASP A 584 18.52 -12.22 -29.88
CA ASP A 584 19.44 -11.99 -31.00
C ASP A 584 20.66 -12.89 -30.86
N ILE A 585 20.72 -13.91 -31.71
CA ILE A 585 21.80 -14.88 -31.71
C ILE A 585 22.81 -14.50 -32.77
N THR A 586 24.00 -14.13 -32.34
CA THR A 586 25.09 -13.78 -33.25
C THR A 586 25.51 -15.02 -34.05
N GLU A 587 25.35 -14.97 -35.38
CA GLU A 587 25.73 -16.01 -36.34
C GLU A 587 27.14 -15.78 -36.89
N PHE A 588 27.56 -14.49 -37.05
CA PHE A 588 28.91 -14.13 -37.46
C PHE A 588 29.32 -12.81 -36.80
N ALA A 589 30.57 -12.68 -36.44
CA ALA A 589 31.12 -11.41 -35.93
C ALA A 589 32.57 -11.25 -36.38
N MET A 590 32.80 -10.21 -37.19
CA MET A 590 34.12 -9.72 -37.57
C MET A 590 34.14 -8.23 -37.39
N LEU A 591 35.06 -7.71 -36.60
CA LEU A 591 35.10 -6.34 -36.16
C LEU A 591 36.36 -5.59 -36.51
N SER A 592 37.36 -6.34 -36.98
CA SER A 592 38.62 -5.82 -37.48
C SER A 592 39.03 -6.63 -38.72
N PRO A 593 39.53 -5.95 -39.79
CA PRO A 593 39.68 -4.50 -39.92
C PRO A 593 38.34 -3.76 -40.07
N LYS A 594 38.32 -2.46 -39.76
CA LYS A 594 37.06 -1.66 -39.69
C LYS A 594 36.24 -1.65 -40.98
N ASN A 595 36.87 -1.67 -42.16
CA ASN A 595 36.20 -1.71 -43.47
C ASN A 595 35.46 -3.03 -43.72
N LEU A 596 35.83 -4.11 -43.05
CA LEU A 596 35.21 -5.47 -43.14
C LEU A 596 34.30 -5.74 -41.94
N ALA A 597 34.14 -4.80 -41.01
CA ALA A 597 33.37 -5.02 -39.80
C ALA A 597 31.90 -5.33 -40.10
N ARG A 598 31.46 -6.48 -39.61
CA ARG A 598 30.10 -7.03 -39.70
C ARG A 598 29.78 -7.85 -38.49
N VAL A 599 28.59 -7.64 -37.94
CA VAL A 599 28.01 -8.53 -36.96
C VAL A 599 26.65 -8.96 -37.47
N HIS A 600 26.57 -10.20 -37.91
CA HIS A 600 25.36 -10.83 -38.41
C HIS A 600 24.70 -11.62 -37.30
N TYR A 601 23.38 -11.48 -37.19
CA TYR A 601 22.58 -12.12 -36.14
C TYR A 601 21.22 -12.56 -36.64
N ARG A 602 20.64 -13.55 -35.98
CA ARG A 602 19.27 -14.02 -36.18
C ARG A 602 18.45 -13.65 -34.95
N THR A 603 17.32 -12.98 -35.20
CA THR A 603 16.36 -12.59 -34.16
C THR A 603 15.25 -13.63 -34.05
N PHE A 604 15.00 -14.12 -32.83
CA PHE A 604 13.84 -14.90 -32.45
C PHE A 604 12.97 -14.11 -31.49
N ILE A 605 11.63 -14.29 -31.57
CA ILE A 605 10.67 -13.54 -30.78
C ILE A 605 9.88 -14.51 -29.90
N THR A 606 9.90 -14.29 -28.61
CA THR A 606 9.13 -15.06 -27.63
C THR A 606 8.07 -14.18 -26.98
N ASP A 607 6.80 -14.65 -26.96
CA ASP A 607 5.71 -14.04 -26.19
C ASP A 607 5.80 -14.57 -24.73
N PRO A 608 6.24 -13.76 -23.74
CA PRO A 608 6.35 -14.20 -22.35
C PRO A 608 5.03 -14.10 -21.58
N THR A 609 3.92 -13.87 -22.26
CA THR A 609 2.60 -13.72 -21.64
C THR A 609 2.14 -15.04 -21.02
N ASN A 610 1.89 -15.03 -19.72
CA ASN A 610 1.29 -16.16 -19.03
C ASN A 610 -0.24 -16.08 -19.07
N TYR A 611 -0.84 -16.74 -20.04
CA TYR A 611 -2.31 -16.80 -20.19
C TYR A 611 -3.01 -17.61 -19.09
N ALA A 612 -2.28 -18.40 -18.29
CA ALA A 612 -2.80 -19.16 -17.15
C ALA A 612 -2.75 -18.36 -15.84
N LEU A 613 -2.23 -17.12 -15.87
CA LEU A 613 -2.12 -16.26 -14.70
C LEU A 613 -3.47 -16.12 -13.97
N GLN A 614 -3.45 -16.15 -12.63
CA GLN A 614 -4.61 -16.03 -11.76
C GLN A 614 -4.48 -14.78 -10.88
N PRO A 615 -5.57 -14.28 -10.30
CA PRO A 615 -5.49 -13.23 -9.29
C PRO A 615 -4.65 -13.68 -8.09
N ALA A 616 -3.83 -12.78 -7.58
CA ALA A 616 -3.17 -13.01 -6.29
C ALA A 616 -4.22 -13.06 -5.18
N ARG A 617 -4.17 -14.07 -4.29
CA ARG A 617 -5.15 -14.29 -3.24
C ARG A 617 -4.50 -14.53 -1.90
N ASN A 618 -4.97 -13.82 -0.87
CA ASN A 618 -4.53 -13.96 0.50
C ASN A 618 -5.68 -14.49 1.39
N ALA A 619 -5.40 -15.52 2.17
CA ALA A 619 -6.29 -16.01 3.23
C ALA A 619 -5.84 -15.42 4.55
N LYS A 620 -6.77 -14.81 5.31
CA LYS A 620 -6.49 -14.18 6.60
C LYS A 620 -7.40 -14.69 7.67
N TRP A 621 -6.87 -14.84 8.88
CA TRP A 621 -7.65 -14.97 10.08
C TRP A 621 -7.02 -14.20 11.25
N GLU A 622 -7.85 -13.73 12.17
CA GLU A 622 -7.40 -13.03 13.35
C GLU A 622 -8.32 -13.25 14.53
N VAL A 623 -7.74 -13.18 15.73
CA VAL A 623 -8.46 -13.14 17.01
C VAL A 623 -7.94 -11.97 17.81
N ARG A 624 -8.86 -11.12 18.29
CA ARG A 624 -8.56 -9.92 19.07
C ARG A 624 -9.33 -9.94 20.39
N ALA A 625 -8.64 -9.59 21.46
CA ALA A 625 -9.24 -9.33 22.77
C ALA A 625 -9.08 -7.86 23.13
N ASP A 626 -10.18 -7.23 23.54
CA ASP A 626 -10.22 -5.85 24.01
C ASP A 626 -10.71 -5.81 25.45
N VAL A 627 -10.01 -5.07 26.32
CA VAL A 627 -10.37 -4.87 27.71
C VAL A 627 -10.28 -3.39 28.07
N GLU A 628 -11.28 -2.89 28.80
CA GLU A 628 -11.28 -1.53 29.35
C GLU A 628 -11.70 -1.58 30.81
N TYR A 629 -10.84 -1.09 31.71
CA TYR A 629 -11.08 -1.04 33.13
C TYR A 629 -10.48 0.24 33.74
N ALA A 630 -11.24 0.97 34.50
CA ALA A 630 -10.77 2.19 35.20
C ALA A 630 -10.10 3.24 34.29
N GLY A 631 -10.49 3.32 33.01
CA GLY A 631 -9.87 4.21 32.02
C GLY A 631 -8.59 3.65 31.38
N ILE A 632 -8.08 2.50 31.82
CA ILE A 632 -7.02 1.74 31.14
C ILE A 632 -7.67 0.92 30.04
N SER A 633 -7.11 0.95 28.83
CA SER A 633 -7.54 0.11 27.72
C SER A 633 -6.40 -0.76 27.23
N ALA A 634 -6.68 -2.02 27.00
CA ALA A 634 -5.74 -2.99 26.45
C ALA A 634 -6.37 -3.68 25.23
N THR A 635 -5.61 -3.84 24.17
CA THR A 635 -5.97 -4.58 22.96
C THR A 635 -4.83 -5.52 22.62
N VAL A 636 -5.15 -6.79 22.37
CA VAL A 636 -4.20 -7.80 21.91
C VAL A 636 -4.80 -8.51 20.70
N THR A 637 -4.03 -8.60 19.61
CA THR A 637 -4.45 -9.24 18.36
C THR A 637 -3.45 -10.30 17.96
N TRP A 638 -3.93 -11.53 17.77
CA TRP A 638 -3.18 -12.60 17.09
C TRP A 638 -3.69 -12.74 15.68
N TYR A 639 -2.79 -12.82 14.70
CA TYR A 639 -3.15 -12.91 13.28
C TYR A 639 -2.30 -13.93 12.52
N CYS A 640 -2.85 -14.43 11.42
CA CYS A 640 -2.18 -15.25 10.42
C CYS A 640 -2.70 -14.93 9.01
N GLU A 641 -1.78 -14.84 8.05
CA GLU A 641 -2.04 -14.56 6.65
C GLU A 641 -1.22 -15.50 5.77
N ASP A 642 -1.82 -16.11 4.75
CA ASP A 642 -1.14 -17.00 3.79
C ASP A 642 -1.55 -16.63 2.36
N MET A 643 -0.68 -15.89 1.69
CA MET A 643 -0.81 -15.56 0.27
C MET A 643 0.08 -16.51 -0.54
N ARG A 644 -0.56 -17.48 -1.22
CA ARG A 644 0.16 -18.55 -1.96
C ARG A 644 0.29 -18.29 -3.45
N SER A 645 -0.39 -17.28 -3.98
CA SER A 645 -0.50 -16.99 -5.41
C SER A 645 -0.10 -15.56 -5.76
N GLY A 646 0.86 -14.99 -5.03
CA GLY A 646 1.45 -13.70 -5.36
C GLY A 646 2.18 -13.73 -6.70
N PHE A 647 2.35 -12.56 -7.31
CA PHE A 647 3.01 -12.43 -8.61
C PHE A 647 4.53 -12.51 -8.47
N ARG A 648 5.16 -13.30 -9.34
CA ARG A 648 6.59 -13.51 -9.36
C ARG A 648 7.10 -13.76 -10.78
N LYS A 649 8.22 -13.14 -11.15
CA LYS A 649 8.95 -13.47 -12.37
C LYS A 649 9.71 -14.78 -12.19
N GLN A 650 9.64 -15.65 -13.18
CA GLN A 650 10.38 -16.88 -13.29
C GLN A 650 11.06 -17.00 -14.66
N SER A 651 12.03 -17.88 -14.75
CA SER A 651 12.71 -18.19 -16.01
C SER A 651 12.08 -19.41 -16.69
N GLY A 652 11.78 -19.24 -17.97
CA GLY A 652 11.55 -20.33 -18.92
C GLY A 652 12.75 -20.47 -19.85
N TYR A 653 12.68 -21.38 -20.80
CA TYR A 653 13.74 -21.55 -21.79
C TYR A 653 13.17 -21.87 -23.17
N HIS A 654 13.97 -21.52 -24.19
CA HIS A 654 13.78 -21.95 -25.58
C HIS A 654 15.10 -22.49 -26.13
N ILE A 655 14.98 -23.39 -27.11
CA ILE A 655 16.10 -23.90 -27.86
C ILE A 655 15.91 -23.44 -29.28
N PHE A 656 16.88 -22.70 -29.79
CA PHE A 656 16.84 -22.13 -31.12
C PHE A 656 17.85 -22.82 -32.03
N ASP A 657 17.43 -23.11 -33.26
CA ASP A 657 18.30 -23.55 -34.37
C ASP A 657 18.80 -22.30 -35.07
N TYR A 658 20.12 -22.21 -35.29
CA TYR A 658 20.76 -21.09 -35.98
C TYR A 658 21.95 -21.58 -36.79
N VAL A 659 22.48 -20.74 -37.68
CA VAL A 659 23.66 -21.04 -38.46
C VAL A 659 24.84 -20.28 -37.88
N ARG A 660 25.92 -20.96 -37.60
CA ARG A 660 27.17 -20.36 -37.19
C ARG A 660 28.08 -20.23 -38.41
N TYR A 661 28.43 -18.97 -38.74
CA TYR A 661 29.38 -18.73 -39.82
C TYR A 661 30.79 -18.53 -39.26
N SER A 662 31.78 -19.01 -39.97
CA SER A 662 33.20 -18.85 -39.64
C SER A 662 34.02 -18.60 -40.88
N LEU A 663 35.17 -17.93 -40.71
CA LEU A 663 36.11 -17.72 -41.81
C LEU A 663 36.72 -19.08 -42.25
N PRO A 664 36.68 -19.44 -43.55
CA PRO A 664 37.34 -20.60 -44.06
C PRO A 664 38.83 -20.62 -43.67
N LYS A 665 39.36 -21.81 -43.35
CA LYS A 665 40.72 -21.94 -42.87
C LYS A 665 41.72 -21.51 -43.97
N GLY A 666 42.55 -20.49 -43.67
CA GLY A 666 43.50 -19.93 -44.63
C GLY A 666 42.94 -18.92 -45.60
N MET A 667 41.71 -18.43 -45.41
CA MET A 667 41.08 -17.42 -46.22
C MET A 667 41.90 -16.12 -46.21
N ASN A 668 42.22 -15.61 -47.43
CA ASN A 668 42.81 -14.29 -47.60
C ASN A 668 41.73 -13.24 -47.83
N TRP A 669 41.45 -12.40 -46.81
CA TRP A 669 40.46 -11.35 -46.91
C TRP A 669 40.99 -9.98 -47.36
N SER A 670 42.31 -9.87 -47.75
CA SER A 670 42.88 -8.61 -48.18
C SER A 670 42.27 -8.08 -49.49
N GLY A 671 41.59 -8.94 -50.28
CA GLY A 671 40.87 -8.58 -51.50
C GLY A 671 39.49 -7.96 -51.29
N TYR A 672 38.94 -7.95 -50.04
CA TYR A 672 37.63 -7.42 -49.76
C TYR A 672 37.74 -5.94 -49.37
N SER A 673 36.94 -5.10 -50.02
CA SER A 673 36.82 -3.68 -49.69
C SER A 673 35.56 -3.35 -48.85
N ALA A 674 34.69 -4.35 -48.67
CA ALA A 674 33.44 -4.28 -47.93
C ALA A 674 33.26 -5.58 -47.08
N PRO A 675 32.33 -5.64 -46.12
CA PRO A 675 32.06 -6.84 -45.31
C PRO A 675 31.93 -8.12 -46.16
N ILE A 676 32.56 -9.19 -45.69
CA ILE A 676 32.62 -10.47 -46.41
C ILE A 676 31.18 -11.01 -46.60
N PRO A 677 30.78 -11.41 -47.83
CA PRO A 677 29.49 -12.08 -48.06
C PRO A 677 29.36 -13.38 -47.22
N LEU A 678 28.18 -13.69 -46.72
CA LEU A 678 27.94 -14.91 -45.95
C LEU A 678 28.16 -16.19 -46.80
N SER A 679 27.92 -16.07 -48.13
CA SER A 679 28.18 -17.15 -49.09
C SER A 679 29.63 -17.61 -49.12
N ASP A 680 30.57 -16.77 -48.75
CA ASP A 680 32.00 -17.00 -48.79
C ASP A 680 32.53 -17.54 -47.44
N LEU A 681 31.65 -17.77 -46.48
CA LEU A 681 31.94 -18.26 -45.13
C LEU A 681 31.55 -19.74 -44.99
N ASP A 682 32.26 -20.45 -44.15
CA ASP A 682 31.86 -21.78 -43.72
C ASP A 682 30.64 -21.71 -42.82
N ALA A 683 29.57 -22.45 -43.14
CA ALA A 683 28.31 -22.48 -42.44
C ALA A 683 28.13 -23.79 -41.64
N GLU A 684 27.87 -23.73 -40.36
CA GLU A 684 27.62 -24.85 -39.47
C GLU A 684 26.27 -24.73 -38.79
N ALA A 685 25.38 -25.72 -38.96
CA ALA A 685 24.12 -25.74 -38.20
C ALA A 685 24.39 -25.95 -36.71
N SER A 686 23.82 -25.13 -35.87
CA SER A 686 24.07 -25.14 -34.44
C SER A 686 22.78 -24.91 -33.67
N LYS A 687 22.77 -25.22 -32.37
CA LYS A 687 21.65 -24.97 -31.45
C LYS A 687 22.13 -24.19 -30.25
N ILE A 688 21.23 -23.40 -29.67
CA ILE A 688 21.52 -22.63 -28.46
C ILE A 688 20.30 -22.60 -27.52
N ILE A 689 20.55 -22.77 -26.23
CA ILE A 689 19.55 -22.60 -25.22
C ILE A 689 19.56 -21.12 -24.77
N ARG A 690 18.39 -20.50 -24.69
CA ARG A 690 18.19 -19.15 -24.13
C ARG A 690 17.11 -19.19 -23.06
N SER A 691 17.32 -18.44 -21.98
CA SER A 691 16.33 -18.25 -20.94
C SER A 691 15.58 -16.95 -21.15
N TYR A 692 14.28 -16.96 -20.90
CA TYR A 692 13.45 -15.76 -20.88
C TYR A 692 12.65 -15.66 -19.58
N GLY A 693 12.30 -14.45 -19.18
CA GLY A 693 11.52 -14.20 -17.99
C GLY A 693 10.02 -14.11 -18.27
N PHE A 694 9.18 -14.78 -17.50
CA PHE A 694 7.73 -14.67 -17.57
C PHE A 694 7.11 -14.60 -16.18
N LEU A 695 5.88 -14.08 -16.07
CA LEU A 695 5.21 -13.90 -14.80
C LEU A 695 4.43 -15.14 -14.39
N THR A 696 4.49 -15.51 -13.12
CA THR A 696 3.74 -16.62 -12.52
C THR A 696 3.04 -16.20 -11.22
N ASN A 697 2.22 -17.10 -10.68
CA ASN A 697 1.67 -16.99 -9.33
C ASN A 697 2.58 -17.67 -8.28
N GLY A 698 3.89 -17.64 -8.48
CA GLY A 698 4.88 -18.38 -7.69
C GLY A 698 5.33 -17.68 -6.40
N SER A 699 4.85 -16.48 -6.08
CA SER A 699 5.23 -15.81 -4.85
C SER A 699 4.33 -16.25 -3.70
N ARG A 700 4.92 -16.82 -2.64
CA ARG A 700 4.24 -17.06 -1.37
C ARG A 700 4.76 -16.14 -0.29
N THR A 701 3.84 -15.53 0.45
CA THR A 701 4.15 -14.73 1.64
C THR A 701 3.25 -15.20 2.78
N PHE A 702 3.87 -15.84 3.78
CA PHE A 702 3.20 -16.29 4.99
C PHE A 702 3.56 -15.37 6.15
N LYS A 703 2.57 -14.84 6.86
CA LYS A 703 2.73 -13.91 7.97
C LYS A 703 1.96 -14.40 9.19
N LYS A 704 2.56 -14.27 10.36
CA LYS A 704 1.86 -14.45 11.63
C LYS A 704 2.46 -13.54 12.70
N GLY A 705 1.66 -13.17 13.67
CA GLY A 705 2.18 -12.29 14.71
C GLY A 705 1.19 -11.94 15.80
N LEU A 706 1.70 -11.21 16.76
CA LEU A 706 0.98 -10.67 17.90
C LEU A 706 1.16 -9.15 17.92
N GLU A 707 0.06 -8.40 17.90
CA GLU A 707 0.05 -6.95 18.09
C GLU A 707 -0.59 -6.64 19.44
N TYR A 708 -0.06 -5.65 20.16
CA TYR A 708 -0.63 -5.25 21.44
C TYR A 708 -0.52 -3.73 21.65
N THR A 709 -1.50 -3.19 22.35
CA THR A 709 -1.54 -1.79 22.78
C THR A 709 -2.16 -1.71 24.17
N LEU A 710 -1.48 -1.04 25.09
CA LEU A 710 -1.96 -0.71 26.42
C LEU A 710 -1.91 0.80 26.58
N MET A 711 -3.02 1.42 26.99
CA MET A 711 -3.13 2.87 27.17
C MET A 711 -3.75 3.17 28.53
N THR A 712 -3.12 4.07 29.30
CA THR A 712 -3.64 4.55 30.57
C THR A 712 -4.49 5.82 30.40
N PRO A 713 -5.35 6.17 31.35
CA PRO A 713 -5.90 7.51 31.44
C PRO A 713 -4.76 8.53 31.68
N ARG A 714 -5.01 9.80 31.42
CA ARG A 714 -4.08 10.86 31.81
C ARG A 714 -4.10 11.05 33.33
N TYR A 715 -2.99 10.79 33.99
CA TYR A 715 -2.85 10.98 35.44
C TYR A 715 -2.77 12.47 35.75
N LYS A 716 -3.75 13.02 36.46
CA LYS A 716 -3.89 14.47 36.72
C LYS A 716 -2.68 15.06 37.46
N ALA A 717 -2.10 14.30 38.41
CA ALA A 717 -0.97 14.74 39.24
C ALA A 717 0.28 15.10 38.41
N ILE A 718 0.54 14.35 37.35
CA ILE A 718 1.71 14.51 36.48
C ILE A 718 1.34 14.97 35.08
N ALA A 719 0.05 15.22 34.82
CA ALA A 719 -0.52 15.60 33.53
C ALA A 719 -0.08 14.67 32.38
N THR A 720 0.23 13.40 32.68
CA THR A 720 0.88 12.44 31.76
C THR A 720 -0.01 11.23 31.49
N ARG A 721 -0.02 10.78 30.24
CA ARG A 721 -0.57 9.50 29.78
C ARG A 721 0.56 8.60 29.35
N PHE A 722 0.47 7.33 29.68
CA PHE A 722 1.39 6.28 29.22
C PHE A 722 0.72 5.42 28.18
N VAL A 723 1.50 5.06 27.15
CA VAL A 723 1.07 4.13 26.10
C VAL A 723 2.20 3.16 25.81
N VAL A 724 1.87 1.88 25.86
CA VAL A 724 2.76 0.79 25.47
C VAL A 724 2.16 0.13 24.23
N SER A 725 2.87 0.12 23.13
CA SER A 725 2.44 -0.56 21.91
C SER A 725 3.58 -1.34 21.31
N GLY A 726 3.28 -2.47 20.68
CA GLY A 726 4.32 -3.28 20.08
C GLY A 726 3.77 -4.40 19.22
N ALA A 727 4.69 -5.09 18.57
CA ALA A 727 4.37 -6.28 17.80
C ALA A 727 5.51 -7.29 17.82
N TRP A 728 5.15 -8.56 17.74
CA TRP A 728 6.00 -9.64 17.30
C TRP A 728 5.48 -10.12 15.95
N THR A 729 6.31 -10.02 14.91
CA THR A 729 5.95 -10.35 13.53
C THR A 729 6.92 -11.38 12.97
N TYR A 730 6.38 -12.42 12.37
CA TYR A 730 7.09 -13.42 11.59
C TYR A 730 6.63 -13.39 10.15
N THR A 731 7.55 -13.33 9.21
CA THR A 731 7.27 -13.39 7.78
C THR A 731 8.15 -14.43 7.11
N LYS A 732 7.53 -15.34 6.34
CA LYS A 732 8.23 -16.26 5.44
C LYS A 732 7.92 -15.90 3.99
N TYR A 733 8.96 -15.68 3.21
CA TYR A 733 8.91 -15.47 1.77
C TYR A 733 9.50 -16.69 1.08
N GLU A 734 8.81 -17.23 0.08
CA GLU A 734 9.29 -18.37 -0.68
C GLU A 734 8.72 -18.40 -2.11
N ASN A 735 9.44 -19.05 -3.00
CA ASN A 735 8.89 -19.48 -4.29
C ASN A 735 8.04 -20.74 -4.09
N SER A 736 6.81 -20.72 -4.56
CA SER A 736 5.86 -21.83 -4.39
C SER A 736 5.73 -22.74 -5.62
N VAL A 737 6.51 -22.49 -6.68
CA VAL A 737 6.49 -23.27 -7.93
C VAL A 737 7.91 -23.63 -8.37
N PRO A 738 8.14 -24.76 -9.06
CA PRO A 738 9.43 -25.11 -9.64
C PRO A 738 9.90 -24.05 -10.65
N PHE A 739 11.20 -23.97 -10.88
CA PHE A 739 11.78 -23.02 -11.81
C PHE A 739 12.97 -23.61 -12.56
N TYR A 740 13.27 -23.06 -13.73
CA TYR A 740 14.40 -23.44 -14.57
C TYR A 740 15.55 -22.44 -14.41
N GLU A 741 16.78 -22.96 -14.26
CA GLU A 741 17.97 -22.13 -14.20
C GLU A 741 19.06 -22.70 -15.11
N MET A 742 19.62 -21.82 -15.95
CA MET A 742 20.72 -22.16 -16.82
C MET A 742 22.04 -22.14 -16.06
N SER A 743 22.95 -23.06 -16.33
CA SER A 743 24.29 -22.97 -15.76
C SER A 743 24.98 -21.68 -16.21
N SER A 744 25.51 -20.94 -15.25
CA SER A 744 26.29 -19.73 -15.51
C SER A 744 27.78 -19.99 -15.73
N ARG A 745 28.20 -21.25 -15.60
CA ARG A 745 29.61 -21.64 -15.73
C ARG A 745 29.97 -21.90 -17.21
N SER A 746 31.20 -21.57 -17.58
CA SER A 746 31.78 -21.84 -18.89
C SER A 746 32.87 -22.89 -18.78
N THR A 747 33.18 -23.58 -19.90
CA THR A 747 34.37 -24.45 -19.99
C THR A 747 35.64 -23.61 -19.87
N GLY A 748 36.78 -24.27 -19.58
CA GLY A 748 38.09 -23.64 -19.62
C GLY A 748 38.47 -23.06 -21.00
N SER A 749 37.78 -23.45 -22.05
CA SER A 749 37.87 -22.92 -23.42
C SER A 749 36.89 -21.74 -23.67
N GLY A 750 36.13 -21.28 -22.67
CA GLY A 750 35.18 -20.18 -22.80
C GLY A 750 33.82 -20.58 -23.44
N LYS A 751 33.61 -21.85 -23.76
CA LYS A 751 32.33 -22.33 -24.30
C LYS A 751 31.31 -22.43 -23.19
N LEU A 752 30.15 -21.74 -23.35
CA LEU A 752 29.04 -21.84 -22.42
C LEU A 752 28.43 -23.24 -22.44
N PHE A 753 28.12 -23.78 -21.26
CA PHE A 753 27.37 -25.01 -21.15
C PHE A 753 25.92 -24.80 -21.51
N GLN A 754 25.41 -25.62 -22.37
CA GLN A 754 24.03 -25.60 -22.86
C GLN A 754 23.17 -26.59 -22.05
N LEU A 755 23.03 -26.32 -20.75
CA LEU A 755 22.28 -27.16 -19.80
C LEU A 755 21.38 -26.28 -18.93
N ILE A 756 20.15 -26.71 -18.72
CA ILE A 756 19.20 -26.11 -17.82
C ILE A 756 18.75 -27.13 -16.78
N GLY A 757 18.82 -26.74 -15.51
CA GLY A 757 18.29 -27.51 -14.39
C GLY A 757 16.90 -27.04 -13.99
N ASN A 758 16.01 -27.97 -13.65
CA ASN A 758 14.70 -27.72 -13.04
C ASN A 758 14.80 -27.96 -11.54
N TYR A 759 14.53 -26.92 -10.73
CA TYR A 759 14.67 -26.96 -9.27
C TYR A 759 13.31 -26.75 -8.60
N LEU A 760 13.07 -27.47 -7.48
CA LEU A 760 11.82 -27.33 -6.72
C LEU A 760 11.77 -26.05 -5.89
N HIS A 761 12.92 -25.65 -5.32
CA HIS A 761 13.00 -24.48 -4.44
C HIS A 761 14.22 -23.62 -4.76
N ASP A 762 14.05 -22.31 -4.90
CA ASP A 762 15.13 -21.37 -5.20
C ASP A 762 15.45 -20.41 -4.08
N ASP A 763 14.45 -19.86 -3.41
CA ASP A 763 14.66 -18.97 -2.28
C ASP A 763 13.62 -19.21 -1.17
N SER A 764 14.05 -18.98 0.05
CA SER A 764 13.18 -18.96 1.22
C SER A 764 13.81 -18.06 2.28
N TYR A 765 13.10 -16.99 2.62
CA TYR A 765 13.54 -16.01 3.62
C TYR A 765 12.58 -16.02 4.79
N LEU A 766 13.11 -16.29 5.97
CA LEU A 766 12.38 -16.21 7.22
C LEU A 766 12.83 -14.98 7.98
N ARG A 767 11.92 -14.10 8.35
CA ARG A 767 12.24 -12.86 9.06
C ARG A 767 11.37 -12.70 10.30
N TRP A 768 11.98 -12.21 11.37
CA TRP A 768 11.34 -11.92 12.64
C TRP A 768 11.67 -10.51 13.09
N LEU A 769 10.68 -9.84 13.63
CA LEU A 769 10.84 -8.56 14.30
C LEU A 769 10.01 -8.58 15.58
N SER A 770 10.62 -8.20 16.69
CA SER A 770 9.91 -7.93 17.94
C SER A 770 10.32 -6.57 18.46
N ASN A 771 9.36 -5.68 18.60
CA ASN A 771 9.60 -4.34 19.12
C ASN A 771 8.47 -3.88 20.04
N THR A 772 8.81 -2.97 20.94
CA THR A 772 7.89 -2.31 21.89
C THR A 772 8.23 -0.82 21.95
N ASN A 773 7.21 0.02 21.86
CA ASN A 773 7.30 1.44 22.07
C ASN A 773 6.65 1.81 23.41
N PHE A 774 7.41 2.44 24.29
CA PHE A 774 6.91 3.03 25.53
C PHE A 774 6.82 4.54 25.34
N ASN A 775 5.61 5.10 25.35
CA ASN A 775 5.38 6.52 25.12
C ASN A 775 4.83 7.17 26.40
N ALA A 776 5.42 8.28 26.81
CA ALA A 776 4.94 9.15 27.86
C ALA A 776 4.56 10.50 27.25
N ASP A 777 3.29 10.86 27.34
CA ASP A 777 2.72 12.09 26.78
C ASP A 777 2.20 13.00 27.88
N THR A 778 2.91 14.12 28.08
CA THR A 778 2.61 15.13 29.09
C THR A 778 2.08 16.40 28.43
N TYR A 779 0.98 16.95 28.90
CA TYR A 779 0.45 18.24 28.46
C TYR A 779 0.09 19.11 29.63
N LEU A 780 0.67 20.30 29.71
CA LEU A 780 0.49 21.32 30.75
C LEU A 780 -0.36 22.46 30.18
N PRO A 781 -1.71 22.42 30.33
CA PRO A 781 -2.60 23.37 29.66
C PRO A 781 -2.35 24.82 30.09
N PHE A 782 -1.99 25.02 31.37
CA PHE A 782 -1.81 26.36 31.96
C PHE A 782 -0.67 27.17 31.36
N ILE A 783 0.33 26.46 30.80
CA ILE A 783 1.44 27.08 30.05
C ILE A 783 1.40 26.77 28.57
N GLY A 784 0.45 25.96 28.10
CA GLY A 784 0.35 25.54 26.71
C GLY A 784 1.57 24.74 26.23
N LEU A 785 2.18 23.90 27.09
CA LEU A 785 3.39 23.14 26.81
C LEU A 785 3.09 21.65 26.82
N GLY A 786 3.48 20.97 25.76
CA GLY A 786 3.38 19.52 25.60
C GLY A 786 4.74 18.87 25.38
N PHE A 787 4.95 17.69 25.98
CA PHE A 787 6.12 16.84 25.77
C PHE A 787 5.67 15.44 25.42
N SER A 788 6.37 14.81 24.50
CA SER A 788 6.23 13.39 24.19
C SER A 788 7.61 12.73 24.18
N LEU A 789 7.79 11.79 25.08
CA LEU A 789 9.00 10.97 25.19
C LEU A 789 8.66 9.56 24.74
N SER A 790 9.45 9.01 23.81
CA SER A 790 9.25 7.68 23.26
C SER A 790 10.52 6.85 23.36
N PHE A 791 10.43 5.68 24.00
CA PHE A 791 11.45 4.65 24.04
C PHE A 791 11.06 3.57 23.05
N GLN A 792 11.84 3.38 22.00
CA GLN A 792 11.62 2.38 20.97
C GLN A 792 12.61 1.24 21.17
N CYS A 793 12.14 0.13 21.72
CA CYS A 793 12.93 -1.05 22.05
C CYS A 793 12.77 -2.10 20.95
N PHE A 794 13.87 -2.51 20.32
CA PHE A 794 13.95 -3.62 19.38
C PHE A 794 14.55 -4.83 20.13
N TRP A 795 13.71 -5.80 20.48
CA TRP A 795 14.11 -6.98 21.23
C TRP A 795 14.92 -7.94 20.37
N THR A 796 14.48 -8.12 19.12
CA THR A 796 15.18 -8.92 18.12
C THR A 796 14.72 -8.55 16.72
N GLN A 797 15.66 -8.49 15.80
CA GLN A 797 15.43 -8.53 14.38
C GLN A 797 16.30 -9.65 13.82
N SER A 798 15.71 -10.61 13.17
CA SER A 798 16.43 -11.80 12.70
C SER A 798 16.03 -12.14 11.27
N GLU A 799 17.00 -12.70 10.55
CA GLU A 799 16.81 -13.27 9.22
C GLU A 799 17.45 -14.66 9.17
N LYS A 800 16.81 -15.57 8.47
CA LYS A 800 17.31 -16.89 8.14
C LYS A 800 16.87 -17.26 6.73
N ARG A 801 17.67 -18.03 6.02
CA ARG A 801 17.26 -18.72 4.79
C ARG A 801 17.06 -20.18 5.08
N ASP A 802 15.97 -20.78 4.56
CA ASP A 802 15.85 -22.23 4.55
C ASP A 802 16.73 -22.81 3.44
N PRO A 803 17.25 -24.01 3.60
CA PRO A 803 17.94 -24.71 2.53
C PRO A 803 17.04 -24.84 1.30
N PHE A 804 17.59 -24.52 0.14
CA PHE A 804 16.93 -24.74 -1.14
C PHE A 804 17.50 -25.96 -1.86
N SER A 805 16.90 -26.39 -2.98
CA SER A 805 17.39 -27.54 -3.74
C SER A 805 18.81 -27.27 -4.25
N SER A 806 19.79 -28.01 -3.75
CA SER A 806 21.19 -27.93 -4.21
C SER A 806 21.37 -28.57 -5.59
N THR A 807 20.56 -29.56 -5.90
CA THR A 807 20.55 -30.25 -7.19
C THR A 807 19.19 -30.12 -7.87
N PRO A 808 19.14 -30.08 -9.21
CA PRO A 808 17.85 -30.08 -9.91
C PRO A 808 17.20 -31.47 -9.79
N VAL A 809 15.88 -31.54 -10.02
CA VAL A 809 15.14 -32.80 -10.12
C VAL A 809 15.23 -33.38 -11.53
N SER A 810 15.38 -32.50 -12.51
CA SER A 810 15.56 -32.85 -13.93
C SER A 810 16.43 -31.81 -14.61
N PHE A 811 16.93 -32.15 -15.78
CA PHE A 811 17.72 -31.26 -16.62
C PHE A 811 17.30 -31.36 -18.08
N VAL A 812 17.59 -30.33 -18.84
CA VAL A 812 17.38 -30.25 -20.27
C VAL A 812 18.69 -29.90 -20.93
N GLY A 813 19.05 -30.70 -21.93
CA GLY A 813 20.19 -30.45 -22.82
C GLY A 813 19.77 -29.73 -24.10
N ILE A 814 20.72 -29.53 -24.99
CA ILE A 814 20.52 -28.87 -26.28
C ILE A 814 19.55 -29.62 -27.23
N ASP A 815 19.26 -30.86 -26.95
CA ASP A 815 18.27 -31.68 -27.68
C ASP A 815 16.82 -31.41 -27.25
N GLY A 816 16.61 -30.61 -26.17
CA GLY A 816 15.31 -30.27 -25.68
C GLY A 816 14.57 -31.33 -24.88
N ILE A 817 15.22 -32.46 -24.61
CA ILE A 817 14.61 -33.57 -23.89
C ILE A 817 14.88 -33.41 -22.41
N GLU A 818 13.81 -33.34 -21.62
CA GLU A 818 13.91 -33.29 -20.17
C GLU A 818 14.17 -34.71 -19.61
N ARG A 819 15.23 -34.83 -18.82
CA ARG A 819 15.68 -36.07 -18.21
C ARG A 819 15.81 -35.92 -16.70
N PRO A 820 15.56 -36.99 -15.93
CA PRO A 820 15.76 -36.91 -14.47
C PRO A 820 17.26 -36.74 -14.16
N TYR A 821 17.54 -35.89 -13.15
CA TYR A 821 18.89 -35.70 -12.62
C TYR A 821 19.19 -36.82 -11.62
N THR A 822 19.97 -37.85 -12.05
CA THR A 822 20.32 -39.01 -11.23
C THR A 822 21.84 -39.16 -11.11
N LYS A 823 22.28 -40.06 -10.24
CA LYS A 823 23.71 -40.38 -10.10
C LYS A 823 24.27 -41.02 -11.35
N GLU A 824 23.46 -41.85 -12.03
CA GLU A 824 23.79 -42.50 -13.30
C GLU A 824 23.98 -41.46 -14.40
N ALA A 825 23.02 -40.52 -14.54
CA ALA A 825 23.14 -39.40 -15.49
C ALA A 825 24.39 -38.56 -15.25
N LEU A 826 24.77 -38.34 -13.99
CA LEU A 826 25.98 -37.58 -13.62
C LEU A 826 27.26 -38.34 -13.99
N GLN A 827 27.26 -39.67 -14.00
CA GLN A 827 28.40 -40.50 -14.49
C GLN A 827 28.53 -40.46 -16.02
N GLU A 828 27.38 -40.42 -16.73
CA GLU A 828 27.35 -40.32 -18.20
C GLU A 828 27.70 -38.92 -18.69
N ILE A 829 27.22 -37.89 -18.01
CA ILE A 829 27.39 -36.48 -18.36
C ILE A 829 27.97 -35.72 -17.13
N PRO A 830 29.31 -35.77 -16.93
CA PRO A 830 29.94 -35.15 -15.77
C PRO A 830 29.67 -33.63 -15.65
N GLU A 831 29.37 -32.95 -16.77
CA GLU A 831 29.04 -31.52 -16.84
C GLU A 831 27.75 -31.18 -16.10
N LEU A 832 26.87 -32.14 -15.83
CA LEU A 832 25.69 -31.96 -15.00
C LEU A 832 26.03 -31.47 -13.57
N ASN A 833 27.28 -31.75 -13.12
CA ASN A 833 27.75 -31.19 -11.84
C ASN A 833 27.71 -29.63 -11.79
N LEU A 834 27.78 -28.98 -12.96
CA LEU A 834 27.68 -27.55 -13.09
C LEU A 834 26.29 -26.99 -12.73
N LEU A 835 25.27 -27.85 -12.69
CA LEU A 835 23.93 -27.54 -12.23
C LEU A 835 23.79 -27.65 -10.69
N THR A 836 24.82 -28.19 -10.01
CA THR A 836 24.82 -28.27 -8.54
C THR A 836 25.08 -26.89 -7.94
N ARG A 837 24.23 -26.50 -7.03
CA ARG A 837 24.33 -25.24 -6.29
C ARG A 837 24.90 -25.52 -4.90
N GLU A 838 26.16 -25.23 -4.71
CA GLU A 838 26.81 -25.35 -3.41
C GLU A 838 26.80 -24.01 -2.71
N MET A 839 26.16 -23.95 -1.54
CA MET A 839 26.20 -22.80 -0.68
C MET A 839 26.82 -23.15 0.66
N PRO A 840 27.69 -22.32 1.22
CA PRO A 840 28.27 -22.56 2.54
C PRO A 840 27.18 -22.61 3.61
N SER A 841 27.35 -23.44 4.64
CA SER A 841 26.39 -23.59 5.76
C SER A 841 26.05 -22.27 6.44
N SER A 842 26.99 -21.33 6.50
CA SER A 842 26.81 -19.98 7.03
C SER A 842 25.76 -19.15 6.30
N TRP A 843 25.40 -19.51 5.05
CA TRP A 843 24.34 -18.88 4.28
C TRP A 843 22.96 -19.13 4.87
N PHE A 844 22.78 -20.28 5.52
CA PHE A 844 21.51 -20.72 6.13
C PHE A 844 21.44 -20.46 7.64
N GLU A 845 22.51 -19.93 8.24
CA GLU A 845 22.52 -19.58 9.65
C GLU A 845 21.59 -18.42 9.96
N ARG A 846 21.01 -18.45 11.15
CA ARG A 846 20.19 -17.31 11.63
C ARG A 846 21.07 -16.13 11.97
N LYS A 847 20.85 -15.03 11.29
CA LYS A 847 21.46 -13.72 11.58
C LYS A 847 20.51 -12.92 12.45
N SER A 848 20.97 -12.49 13.61
CA SER A 848 20.13 -11.76 14.57
C SER A 848 20.87 -10.51 15.04
N THR A 849 20.11 -9.39 15.11
CA THR A 849 20.61 -8.20 15.79
C THR A 849 20.34 -8.31 17.29
N PRO A 850 21.28 -7.87 18.17
CA PRO A 850 21.03 -7.80 19.59
C PRO A 850 19.99 -6.74 19.92
N PHE A 851 19.53 -6.74 21.19
CA PHE A 851 18.65 -5.69 21.71
C PHE A 851 19.23 -4.30 21.35
N SER A 852 18.35 -3.42 20.89
CA SER A 852 18.70 -2.03 20.62
C SER A 852 17.54 -1.10 20.99
N MET A 853 17.84 0.14 21.30
CA MET A 853 16.87 1.11 21.77
C MET A 853 17.17 2.51 21.21
N ASN A 854 16.11 3.21 20.81
CA ASN A 854 16.14 4.64 20.48
C ASN A 854 15.24 5.40 21.46
N VAL A 855 15.68 6.59 21.86
CA VAL A 855 14.87 7.53 22.64
C VAL A 855 14.60 8.77 21.79
N ASN A 856 13.32 9.09 21.61
CA ASN A 856 12.87 10.25 20.85
C ASN A 856 12.16 11.24 21.78
N LEU A 857 12.40 12.53 21.57
CA LEU A 857 11.78 13.63 22.32
C LEU A 857 11.10 14.58 21.35
N LYS A 858 9.86 14.98 21.67
CA LYS A 858 9.11 16.01 20.96
C LYS A 858 8.54 16.99 22.00
N ALA A 859 8.69 18.30 21.74
CA ALA A 859 8.16 19.37 22.58
C ALA A 859 7.36 20.34 21.73
N THR A 860 6.19 20.75 22.21
CA THR A 860 5.29 21.68 21.49
C THR A 860 4.84 22.76 22.44
N LYS A 861 5.06 24.02 22.08
CA LYS A 861 4.58 25.20 22.77
C LYS A 861 3.45 25.83 21.97
N LYS A 862 2.27 25.97 22.60
CA LYS A 862 1.12 26.70 22.05
C LYS A 862 1.08 28.13 22.58
N LEU A 863 0.92 29.08 21.68
CA LEU A 863 0.91 30.52 21.95
C LEU A 863 -0.40 31.16 21.46
N PHE A 864 -0.72 32.34 21.96
CA PHE A 864 -1.85 33.18 21.51
C PHE A 864 -3.19 32.42 21.47
N LYS A 865 -3.57 31.78 22.58
CA LYS A 865 -4.79 30.94 22.69
C LYS A 865 -4.80 29.80 21.62
N GLU A 866 -3.67 29.12 21.47
CA GLU A 866 -3.46 28.02 20.54
C GLU A 866 -3.46 28.38 19.05
N LYS A 867 -3.41 29.67 18.70
CA LYS A 867 -3.35 30.14 17.31
C LYS A 867 -1.99 29.86 16.66
N ILE A 868 -0.90 29.83 17.43
CA ILE A 868 0.45 29.51 16.97
C ILE A 868 0.98 28.36 17.81
N GLY A 869 1.43 27.31 17.14
CA GLY A 869 2.16 26.19 17.74
C GLY A 869 3.58 26.16 17.23
N ILE A 870 4.57 26.12 18.13
CA ILE A 870 5.98 25.91 17.80
C ILE A 870 6.38 24.56 18.38
N SER A 871 6.92 23.69 17.55
CA SER A 871 7.31 22.34 17.93
C SER A 871 8.76 22.08 17.57
N ILE A 872 9.47 21.35 18.44
CA ILE A 872 10.82 20.86 18.22
C ILE A 872 10.79 19.34 18.40
N PHE A 873 11.48 18.61 17.56
CA PHE A 873 11.64 17.17 17.71
C PHE A 873 13.10 16.76 17.56
N VAL A 874 13.48 15.75 18.31
CA VAL A 874 14.78 15.07 18.22
C VAL A 874 14.52 13.57 18.26
N ASN A 875 14.72 12.90 17.13
CA ASN A 875 14.73 11.45 17.06
C ASN A 875 16.13 10.96 17.37
N LYS A 876 16.25 9.84 18.09
CA LYS A 876 17.51 9.26 18.52
C LYS A 876 18.35 10.25 19.36
N LEU A 877 17.65 10.97 20.29
CA LEU A 877 18.31 11.81 21.30
C LEU A 877 19.29 10.99 22.13
N PHE A 878 18.96 9.74 22.39
CA PHE A 878 19.80 8.70 22.92
C PHE A 878 19.56 7.43 22.13
N ASP A 879 20.61 6.68 21.82
CA ASP A 879 20.55 5.39 21.15
C ASP A 879 21.48 4.36 21.80
N TRP A 880 21.03 3.11 21.79
CA TRP A 880 21.80 1.96 22.25
C TRP A 880 21.78 0.91 21.15
N HIS A 881 22.89 0.82 20.40
CA HIS A 881 23.06 -0.09 19.29
C HIS A 881 24.40 -0.83 19.44
N PRO A 882 24.48 -1.90 20.26
CA PRO A 882 25.73 -2.61 20.48
C PRO A 882 26.24 -3.25 19.18
N ASP A 883 27.57 -3.34 19.08
CA ASP A 883 28.20 -4.10 18.01
C ASP A 883 27.85 -5.57 18.11
N TYR A 884 27.76 -6.25 16.96
CA TYR A 884 27.52 -7.69 16.91
C TYR A 884 28.27 -8.32 15.75
N LYS A 885 28.37 -9.66 15.74
CA LYS A 885 29.11 -10.38 14.69
C LYS A 885 28.14 -11.13 13.77
N ILE A 886 28.43 -11.08 12.46
CA ILE A 886 27.82 -11.92 11.44
C ILE A 886 28.96 -12.50 10.61
N ASN A 887 29.08 -13.83 10.51
CA ASN A 887 30.09 -14.52 9.68
C ASN A 887 31.49 -13.95 9.91
N ASN A 888 31.93 -13.80 11.16
CA ASN A 888 33.22 -13.26 11.60
C ASN A 888 33.43 -11.75 11.35
N PHE A 889 32.49 -11.06 10.71
CA PHE A 889 32.55 -9.60 10.56
C PHE A 889 31.88 -8.92 11.75
N THR A 890 32.54 -7.94 12.33
CA THR A 890 31.95 -7.05 13.34
C THR A 890 31.10 -6.00 12.64
N ILE A 891 29.81 -5.99 12.92
CA ILE A 891 28.86 -5.01 12.41
C ILE A 891 28.72 -3.90 13.45
N ARG A 892 29.08 -2.70 13.05
CA ARG A 892 28.88 -1.46 13.82
C ARG A 892 27.74 -0.66 13.22
N ARG A 893 26.86 -0.17 14.08
CA ARG A 893 25.72 0.65 13.66
C ARG A 893 25.93 2.07 14.16
N TYR A 894 26.21 2.98 13.23
CA TYR A 894 26.30 4.41 13.56
C TYR A 894 24.92 5.03 13.38
N VAL A 895 24.38 5.58 14.45
CA VAL A 895 23.07 6.21 14.48
C VAL A 895 23.27 7.67 14.84
N ASN A 896 22.79 8.58 14.01
CA ASN A 896 22.89 10.02 14.25
C ASN A 896 21.54 10.57 14.71
N ALA A 897 21.57 11.54 15.62
CA ALA A 897 20.37 12.27 16.00
C ALA A 897 19.80 13.00 14.78
N TYR A 898 18.47 12.90 14.61
CA TYR A 898 17.71 13.61 13.59
C TYR A 898 16.75 14.60 14.26
N PHE A 899 16.86 15.87 13.91
CA PHE A 899 16.10 16.91 14.56
C PHE A 899 15.52 17.91 13.58
N GLY A 900 14.50 18.61 14.02
CA GLY A 900 13.87 19.68 13.26
C GLY A 900 12.90 20.50 14.11
N MET A 901 12.36 21.51 13.47
CA MET A 901 11.33 22.38 14.06
C MET A 901 10.17 22.60 13.10
N GLU A 902 9.04 22.95 13.70
CA GLU A 902 7.80 23.19 12.98
C GLU A 902 7.06 24.35 13.61
N MET A 903 6.44 25.19 12.79
CA MET A 903 5.51 26.23 13.20
C MET A 903 4.16 26.02 12.52
N ASN A 904 3.11 25.97 13.30
CA ASN A 904 1.72 25.89 12.85
C ASN A 904 0.99 27.17 13.21
N ILE A 905 0.25 27.78 12.26
CA ILE A 905 -0.54 28.98 12.43
C ILE A 905 -1.99 28.67 12.09
N ARG A 906 -2.92 29.02 12.97
CA ARG A 906 -4.37 28.85 12.81
C ARG A 906 -5.10 30.15 13.09
N LEU A 907 -5.68 30.79 12.07
CA LEU A 907 -6.35 32.08 12.14
C LEU A 907 -7.81 32.00 11.69
#